data_5d1c3a033f8bfcde283a1e445fca6f3c
#
_entry.id   5d1c3a033f8bfcde283a1e445fca6f3c
#
_cell.length_a   1.000
_cell.length_b   1.000
_cell.length_c   1.000
_cell.angle_alpha   90.00
_cell.angle_beta   90.00
_cell.angle_gamma   90.00
#
_symmetry.space_group_name_H-M   'P 1'
#
loop_
_entity.id
_entity.type
_entity.pdbx_description
1 polymer ?
#
loop_
_entity_poly.entity_id
_entity_poly.type
_entity_poly.pdbx_seq_one_letter_code
_entity_poly.pdbx_strand_id
1 'polypeptide(L)'
;MKKDLLFFIVPLLCVLILKYYSSKPSVTEISNTKQSVELIKSDFKIDEVNFNFDVKPILSDKCYTCHGPDDKARKANLRLDIESGFYKSLEDNPNHYVINKNSPEKSEILNRINSENASYVMPPPESNLKLSNKEKEVLKKWVDQGGNWEPHWAYTKPKLPNVPEIDIENWASNEIDYFIAKKLKSVGMTPSEKEEKEILIRRAYFDLIGLPPTIQEIDEFVSDNSNNAYEKVIDKLLESKSYGERMAAIWMDLSRYGDSHGYQDDQERIMWPWRDWVIHAYNTNMTYDKFITWQMAGDMLPNATKEQIIASGFNRNHKITQEGGVVPEEYRVEYVADRTITSAKIMMGLTVECARCHTHKYDPISHDEFFSLYSFFNNVDEDGLIGYGITAPKPNLTIKKADIKKDLSFINLPDSINDVTLMVMKETENLRNTYVLNRGSYDSPTKLVKPSTPEVVLKFDKDKYPSNRIGLSKWFFDDDNPLTSRVTVNRLWQQFFGVGIVATPDDFGSQGNKPFNPELLDWLAYTFQHHDKWDTKKFIKRIVMSSTYKQSSKVKDENRLKDPDNTYLANYPRQKLSAEMIRDNALATSGMLVNKIGGPSVKPMQPPGLWDEVTGGGGGSLAFYVEDTGENLYRRSLYTFWKRTVPPPSMMIFDAPTRDFCSPVRQKTSTPL
;
A
#
# COMPACT_ATOMS: atom_id res chain seq x y z
N MET A 1 -22.88 26.92 59.36
CA MET A 1 -24.09 26.31 58.75
C MET A 1 -23.97 25.97 57.23
N LYS A 2 -22.88 26.18 56.51
CA LYS A 2 -22.76 25.78 55.13
C LYS A 2 -21.83 24.59 54.84
N LYS A 3 -21.07 24.12 55.82
CA LYS A 3 -20.17 22.95 55.66
C LYS A 3 -20.84 21.63 56.02
N ASP A 4 -21.82 21.64 56.93
CA ASP A 4 -22.48 20.43 57.40
C ASP A 4 -23.53 19.87 56.44
N LEU A 5 -24.02 20.70 55.49
CA LEU A 5 -25.00 20.29 54.51
C LEU A 5 -24.36 19.44 53.37
N LEU A 6 -23.05 19.63 53.11
CA LEU A 6 -22.33 18.87 52.07
C LEU A 6 -22.04 17.43 52.52
N PHE A 7 -21.91 17.18 53.84
CA PHE A 7 -21.61 15.86 54.40
C PHE A 7 -22.81 14.90 54.34
N PHE A 8 -24.03 15.40 54.19
CA PHE A 8 -25.25 14.59 54.06
C PHE A 8 -25.72 14.40 52.62
N ILE A 9 -25.36 15.32 51.71
CA ILE A 9 -25.81 15.27 50.31
C ILE A 9 -24.97 14.25 49.50
N VAL A 10 -23.69 14.13 49.76
CA VAL A 10 -22.82 13.20 49.03
C VAL A 10 -23.15 11.73 49.28
N PRO A 11 -23.36 11.27 50.54
CA PRO A 11 -23.81 9.90 50.78
C PRO A 11 -25.21 9.61 50.22
N LEU A 12 -26.14 10.59 50.27
CA LEU A 12 -27.48 10.41 49.73
C LEU A 12 -27.47 10.29 48.19
N LEU A 13 -26.60 11.03 47.50
CA LEU A 13 -26.39 10.91 46.05
C LEU A 13 -25.78 9.55 45.69
N CYS A 14 -24.81 9.08 46.45
CA CYS A 14 -24.23 7.75 46.27
C CYS A 14 -25.24 6.62 46.47
N VAL A 15 -26.13 6.73 47.47
CA VAL A 15 -27.20 5.75 47.68
C VAL A 15 -28.24 5.78 46.55
N LEU A 16 -28.57 6.96 46.02
CA LEU A 16 -29.50 7.12 44.90
C LEU A 16 -28.87 6.58 43.58
N ILE A 17 -27.58 6.79 43.38
CA ILE A 17 -26.84 6.23 42.22
C ILE A 17 -26.76 4.71 42.33
N LEU A 18 -26.46 4.17 43.50
CA LEU A 18 -26.45 2.73 43.77
C LEU A 18 -27.84 2.10 43.59
N LYS A 19 -28.91 2.76 44.05
CA LYS A 19 -30.30 2.32 43.78
C LYS A 19 -30.67 2.39 42.31
N TYR A 20 -30.23 3.39 41.57
CA TYR A 20 -30.46 3.50 40.12
C TYR A 20 -29.76 2.38 39.36
N TYR A 21 -28.53 2.01 39.75
CA TYR A 21 -27.82 0.88 39.16
C TYR A 21 -28.34 -0.49 39.60
N SER A 22 -28.95 -0.62 40.78
CA SER A 22 -29.56 -1.87 41.24
C SER A 22 -31.01 -2.10 40.76
N SER A 23 -31.65 -1.06 40.19
CA SER A 23 -33.00 -1.15 39.61
C SER A 23 -33.03 -1.32 38.09
N LYS A 24 -31.87 -1.55 37.44
CA LYS A 24 -31.89 -2.08 36.07
C LYS A 24 -32.53 -3.46 36.15
N PRO A 25 -33.55 -3.76 35.29
CA PRO A 25 -34.08 -5.10 35.20
C PRO A 25 -32.91 -6.05 35.00
N SER A 26 -32.79 -7.06 35.83
CA SER A 26 -31.91 -8.21 35.63
C SER A 26 -32.00 -8.59 34.17
N VAL A 27 -30.85 -8.66 33.52
CA VAL A 27 -30.72 -9.36 32.23
C VAL A 27 -31.44 -10.68 32.48
N THR A 28 -32.62 -10.80 31.87
CA THR A 28 -33.38 -12.05 31.88
C THR A 28 -32.38 -13.09 31.45
N GLU A 29 -32.15 -14.08 32.26
CA GLU A 29 -31.47 -15.31 31.92
C GLU A 29 -32.04 -15.71 30.53
N ILE A 30 -31.23 -15.44 29.49
CA ILE A 30 -31.41 -16.14 28.26
C ILE A 30 -31.15 -17.58 28.66
N SER A 31 -32.26 -18.28 28.87
CA SER A 31 -32.27 -19.72 29.13
C SER A 31 -31.20 -20.32 28.21
N ASN A 32 -30.29 -21.06 28.84
CA ASN A 32 -29.42 -22.02 28.18
C ASN A 32 -30.28 -22.98 27.35
N THR A 33 -30.78 -22.55 26.24
CA THR A 33 -30.83 -23.37 25.06
C THR A 33 -29.37 -23.52 24.63
N LYS A 34 -28.72 -24.52 25.18
CA LYS A 34 -27.72 -25.30 24.49
C LYS A 34 -28.42 -25.90 23.23
N GLN A 35 -28.86 -25.04 22.34
CA GLN A 35 -28.69 -25.33 20.96
C GLN A 35 -27.19 -25.17 20.78
N SER A 36 -26.49 -26.28 20.95
CA SER A 36 -25.24 -26.55 20.30
C SER A 36 -25.33 -25.83 18.97
N VAL A 37 -24.57 -24.73 18.82
CA VAL A 37 -24.02 -24.40 17.54
C VAL A 37 -23.17 -25.63 17.23
N GLU A 38 -23.79 -26.66 16.70
CA GLU A 38 -23.13 -27.55 15.78
C GLU A 38 -22.59 -26.58 14.72
N LEU A 39 -21.35 -26.14 14.94
CA LEU A 39 -20.48 -25.76 13.86
C LEU A 39 -20.80 -26.78 12.80
N ILE A 40 -21.48 -26.35 11.74
CA ILE A 40 -21.63 -27.12 10.55
C ILE A 40 -20.20 -27.53 10.25
N LYS A 41 -19.86 -28.76 10.62
CA LYS A 41 -18.77 -29.50 10.04
C LYS A 41 -19.21 -29.65 8.59
N SER A 42 -19.01 -28.56 7.81
CA SER A 42 -18.88 -28.75 6.40
C SER A 42 -17.68 -29.69 6.31
N ASP A 43 -17.94 -30.94 5.97
CA ASP A 43 -16.96 -31.81 5.38
C ASP A 43 -16.51 -31.11 4.09
N PHE A 44 -15.62 -30.11 4.26
CA PHE A 44 -14.81 -29.59 3.18
C PHE A 44 -13.91 -30.76 2.82
N LYS A 45 -14.36 -31.59 1.91
CA LYS A 45 -13.44 -32.41 1.13
C LYS A 45 -12.51 -31.42 0.45
N ILE A 46 -11.30 -31.33 0.95
CA ILE A 46 -10.19 -30.68 0.27
C ILE A 46 -9.90 -31.60 -0.93
N ASP A 47 -10.52 -31.37 -2.08
CA ASP A 47 -10.35 -32.27 -3.20
C ASP A 47 -8.97 -32.14 -3.83
N GLU A 48 -8.34 -30.98 -3.78
CA GLU A 48 -6.99 -30.70 -4.25
C GLU A 48 -6.30 -29.67 -3.36
N VAL A 49 -5.03 -29.91 -2.99
CA VAL A 49 -4.19 -28.99 -2.19
C VAL A 49 -3.22 -28.29 -3.12
N ASN A 50 -3.28 -26.96 -3.14
CA ASN A 50 -2.34 -26.14 -3.91
C ASN A 50 -1.12 -25.79 -3.05
N PHE A 51 0.09 -26.01 -3.58
CA PHE A 51 1.30 -25.73 -2.84
C PHE A 51 1.42 -24.27 -2.40
N ASN A 52 1.21 -23.31 -3.32
CA ASN A 52 1.37 -21.89 -3.04
C ASN A 52 0.32 -21.33 -2.08
N PHE A 53 -0.92 -21.85 -2.14
CA PHE A 53 -2.05 -21.25 -1.42
C PHE A 53 -2.43 -21.98 -0.13
N ASP A 54 -2.05 -23.26 0.01
CA ASP A 54 -2.45 -24.08 1.16
C ASP A 54 -1.24 -24.56 1.97
N VAL A 55 -0.15 -24.96 1.32
CA VAL A 55 1.04 -25.54 1.96
C VAL A 55 2.05 -24.48 2.36
N LYS A 56 2.43 -23.60 1.42
CA LYS A 56 3.50 -22.63 1.63
C LYS A 56 3.22 -21.66 2.79
N PRO A 57 1.98 -21.16 3.03
CA PRO A 57 1.68 -20.37 4.22
C PRO A 57 1.97 -21.12 5.53
N ILE A 58 1.65 -22.41 5.60
CA ILE A 58 1.97 -23.25 6.77
C ILE A 58 3.48 -23.34 6.97
N LEU A 59 4.23 -23.62 5.89
CA LEU A 59 5.68 -23.72 5.94
C LEU A 59 6.33 -22.41 6.34
N SER A 60 5.85 -21.30 5.80
CA SER A 60 6.36 -19.95 6.11
C SER A 60 6.15 -19.61 7.58
N ASP A 61 4.96 -19.80 8.11
CA ASP A 61 4.62 -19.47 9.50
C ASP A 61 5.28 -20.44 10.52
N LYS A 62 5.34 -21.72 10.22
CA LYS A 62 5.73 -22.74 11.20
C LYS A 62 7.16 -23.28 11.03
N CYS A 63 7.76 -23.17 9.84
CA CYS A 63 9.02 -23.85 9.51
C CYS A 63 10.16 -22.91 9.10
N TYR A 64 9.89 -21.83 8.33
CA TYR A 64 10.95 -21.00 7.73
C TYR A 64 11.77 -20.21 8.74
N THR A 65 11.26 -19.97 9.94
CA THR A 65 12.05 -19.37 11.02
C THR A 65 13.35 -20.14 11.30
N CYS A 66 13.31 -21.49 11.16
CA CYS A 66 14.46 -22.38 11.39
C CYS A 66 14.95 -23.09 10.12
N HIS A 67 14.13 -23.19 9.08
CA HIS A 67 14.42 -23.91 7.84
C HIS A 67 14.18 -23.06 6.60
N GLY A 68 14.37 -21.75 6.71
CA GLY A 68 14.17 -20.76 5.65
C GLY A 68 15.48 -20.19 5.09
N PRO A 69 15.38 -19.03 4.41
CA PRO A 69 16.51 -18.42 3.71
C PRO A 69 17.60 -17.87 4.63
N ASP A 70 17.29 -17.47 5.87
CA ASP A 70 18.24 -16.88 6.82
C ASP A 70 19.27 -17.96 7.27
N ASP A 71 20.50 -17.84 6.79
CA ASP A 71 21.59 -18.77 7.05
C ASP A 71 22.06 -18.78 8.51
N LYS A 72 21.90 -17.66 9.21
CA LYS A 72 22.30 -17.54 10.64
C LYS A 72 21.28 -18.20 11.57
N ALA A 73 20.00 -18.19 11.21
CA ALA A 73 18.95 -18.83 12.00
C ALA A 73 18.74 -20.31 11.63
N ARG A 74 19.28 -20.75 10.47
CA ARG A 74 19.02 -22.07 9.90
C ARG A 74 19.51 -23.20 10.78
N LYS A 75 18.64 -24.20 10.97
CA LYS A 75 18.93 -25.42 11.71
C LYS A 75 19.10 -26.61 10.76
N ALA A 76 19.94 -27.56 11.14
CA ALA A 76 20.23 -28.81 10.39
C ALA A 76 20.57 -28.56 8.90
N ASN A 77 21.11 -27.41 8.56
CA ASN A 77 21.41 -27.00 7.16
C ASN A 77 20.28 -27.31 6.16
N LEU A 78 19.03 -27.30 6.66
CA LEU A 78 17.84 -27.64 5.88
C LEU A 78 17.11 -26.37 5.40
N ARG A 79 16.77 -26.33 4.11
CA ARG A 79 16.00 -25.27 3.45
C ARG A 79 14.68 -25.81 2.90
N LEU A 80 13.58 -25.35 3.47
CA LEU A 80 12.23 -25.68 3.00
C LEU A 80 11.59 -24.56 2.14
N ASP A 81 12.35 -23.54 1.83
CA ASP A 81 11.96 -22.42 0.95
C ASP A 81 12.39 -22.63 -0.51
N ILE A 82 13.22 -23.65 -0.78
CA ILE A 82 13.70 -24.00 -2.13
C ILE A 82 13.43 -25.47 -2.46
N GLU A 83 13.23 -25.75 -3.75
CA GLU A 83 12.90 -27.09 -4.26
C GLU A 83 13.92 -28.16 -3.82
N SER A 84 15.21 -27.87 -3.98
CA SER A 84 16.28 -28.80 -3.66
C SER A 84 16.30 -29.22 -2.19
N GLY A 85 15.82 -28.38 -1.27
CA GLY A 85 15.73 -28.68 0.14
C GLY A 85 14.66 -29.70 0.49
N PHE A 86 13.54 -29.70 -0.26
CA PHE A 86 12.46 -30.68 -0.05
C PHE A 86 12.84 -32.09 -0.44
N TYR A 87 13.63 -32.24 -1.49
CA TYR A 87 13.97 -33.56 -2.04
C TYR A 87 15.37 -34.04 -1.62
N LYS A 88 16.05 -33.28 -0.76
CA LYS A 88 17.35 -33.66 -0.20
C LYS A 88 17.16 -34.75 0.83
N SER A 89 18.11 -35.72 0.84
CA SER A 89 18.24 -36.64 1.98
C SER A 89 18.72 -35.89 3.23
N LEU A 90 18.32 -36.38 4.40
CA LEU A 90 18.74 -35.80 5.67
C LEU A 90 20.22 -36.09 5.93
N GLU A 91 20.96 -35.11 6.45
CA GLU A 91 22.41 -35.28 6.73
C GLU A 91 22.68 -36.41 7.76
N ASP A 92 21.79 -36.49 8.76
CA ASP A 92 21.91 -37.49 9.82
C ASP A 92 21.39 -38.87 9.40
N ASN A 93 20.65 -38.99 8.30
CA ASN A 93 20.12 -40.25 7.80
C ASN A 93 19.91 -40.21 6.27
N PRO A 94 20.92 -40.61 5.47
CA PRO A 94 20.90 -40.52 4.01
C PRO A 94 19.78 -41.29 3.31
N ASN A 95 19.10 -42.21 3.99
CA ASN A 95 17.97 -42.97 3.44
C ASN A 95 16.60 -42.31 3.72
N HIS A 96 16.59 -41.21 4.47
CA HIS A 96 15.38 -40.46 4.80
C HIS A 96 15.37 -39.13 4.02
N TYR A 97 14.27 -38.85 3.41
CA TYR A 97 14.03 -37.61 2.62
C TYR A 97 12.96 -36.78 3.29
N VAL A 98 13.09 -35.46 3.23
CA VAL A 98 12.04 -34.56 3.72
C VAL A 98 10.72 -34.90 3.03
N ILE A 99 10.74 -34.98 1.70
CA ILE A 99 9.66 -35.48 0.85
C ILE A 99 10.23 -36.66 0.03
N ASN A 100 9.68 -37.82 0.21
CA ASN A 100 10.06 -39.01 -0.58
C ASN A 100 9.09 -39.12 -1.77
N LYS A 101 9.53 -38.72 -2.96
CA LYS A 101 8.71 -38.77 -4.19
C LYS A 101 8.32 -40.21 -4.60
N ASN A 102 9.15 -41.18 -4.28
CA ASN A 102 8.91 -42.59 -4.65
C ASN A 102 8.01 -43.33 -3.65
N SER A 103 7.93 -42.84 -2.42
CA SER A 103 7.15 -43.43 -1.32
C SER A 103 6.67 -42.29 -0.41
N PRO A 104 5.61 -41.51 -0.82
CA PRO A 104 5.17 -40.33 -0.10
C PRO A 104 4.88 -40.55 1.38
N GLU A 105 4.37 -41.72 1.74
CA GLU A 105 4.08 -42.16 3.12
C GLU A 105 5.34 -42.26 3.99
N LYS A 106 6.54 -42.37 3.38
CA LYS A 106 7.85 -42.39 4.07
C LYS A 106 8.51 -41.01 4.15
N SER A 107 7.79 -39.96 3.81
CA SER A 107 8.31 -38.61 3.90
C SER A 107 8.53 -38.21 5.35
N GLU A 108 9.75 -37.75 5.67
CA GLU A 108 10.15 -37.44 7.04
C GLU A 108 9.35 -36.29 7.64
N ILE A 109 8.87 -35.35 6.83
CA ILE A 109 7.99 -34.29 7.30
C ILE A 109 6.74 -34.83 8.00
N LEU A 110 6.13 -35.91 7.49
CA LEU A 110 4.93 -36.51 8.08
C LEU A 110 5.26 -37.20 9.42
N ASN A 111 6.43 -37.86 9.52
CA ASN A 111 6.88 -38.49 10.74
C ASN A 111 7.09 -37.46 11.85
N ARG A 112 7.74 -36.33 11.51
CA ARG A 112 8.08 -35.29 12.48
C ARG A 112 6.86 -34.48 12.94
N ILE A 113 5.97 -34.07 12.03
CA ILE A 113 4.78 -33.28 12.44
C ILE A 113 3.77 -34.09 13.26
N ASN A 114 3.79 -35.42 13.20
CA ASN A 114 2.87 -36.29 13.91
C ASN A 114 3.51 -36.98 15.13
N SER A 115 4.80 -36.75 15.41
CA SER A 115 5.48 -37.35 16.54
C SER A 115 4.98 -36.80 17.88
N GLU A 116 4.89 -37.65 18.88
CA GLU A 116 4.66 -37.28 20.27
C GLU A 116 5.96 -37.09 21.07
N ASN A 117 7.08 -37.49 20.50
CA ASN A 117 8.39 -37.33 21.11
C ASN A 117 8.87 -35.88 21.01
N ALA A 118 9.02 -35.21 22.15
CA ALA A 118 9.44 -33.82 22.22
C ALA A 118 10.79 -33.51 21.58
N SER A 119 11.71 -34.46 21.51
CA SER A 119 13.03 -34.32 20.86
C SER A 119 12.99 -34.54 19.35
N TYR A 120 11.88 -34.98 18.81
CA TYR A 120 11.73 -35.35 17.39
C TYR A 120 10.63 -34.59 16.65
N VAL A 121 9.61 -34.12 17.39
CA VAL A 121 8.46 -33.40 16.81
C VAL A 121 8.90 -32.07 16.20
N MET A 122 8.26 -31.73 15.06
CA MET A 122 8.42 -30.41 14.44
C MET A 122 7.05 -29.72 14.27
N PRO A 123 6.96 -28.40 14.59
CA PRO A 123 7.97 -27.56 15.24
C PRO A 123 8.32 -28.04 16.65
N PRO A 124 9.56 -27.80 17.11
CA PRO A 124 9.97 -28.24 18.44
C PRO A 124 9.26 -27.41 19.53
N PRO A 125 8.96 -28.01 20.71
CA PRO A 125 8.18 -27.36 21.77
C PRO A 125 8.73 -25.99 22.22
N GLU A 126 10.03 -25.83 22.27
CA GLU A 126 10.72 -24.60 22.64
C GLU A 126 10.51 -23.44 21.67
N SER A 127 10.06 -23.71 20.45
CA SER A 127 9.72 -22.67 19.48
C SER A 127 8.42 -21.96 19.77
N ASN A 128 7.56 -22.49 20.64
CA ASN A 128 6.18 -22.06 20.90
C ASN A 128 5.27 -22.08 19.65
N LEU A 129 5.69 -22.72 18.57
CA LEU A 129 4.92 -22.91 17.34
C LEU A 129 4.22 -24.27 17.38
N LYS A 130 2.95 -24.31 16.97
CA LYS A 130 2.17 -25.57 16.91
C LYS A 130 1.40 -25.64 15.60
N LEU A 131 1.33 -26.85 15.03
CA LEU A 131 0.45 -27.14 13.91
C LEU A 131 -0.92 -27.56 14.42
N SER A 132 -1.97 -26.98 13.87
CA SER A 132 -3.35 -27.45 14.06
C SER A 132 -3.57 -28.79 13.33
N ASN A 133 -4.61 -29.52 13.70
CA ASN A 133 -4.99 -30.76 12.99
C ASN A 133 -5.29 -30.50 11.52
N LYS A 134 -5.92 -29.37 11.18
CA LYS A 134 -6.19 -28.97 9.80
C LYS A 134 -4.92 -28.73 8.99
N GLU A 135 -3.91 -28.04 9.57
CA GLU A 135 -2.63 -27.82 8.90
C GLU A 135 -1.88 -29.13 8.65
N LYS A 136 -1.90 -30.06 9.63
CA LYS A 136 -1.33 -31.39 9.47
C LYS A 136 -2.01 -32.20 8.35
N GLU A 137 -3.34 -32.09 8.25
CA GLU A 137 -4.12 -32.73 7.20
C GLU A 137 -3.80 -32.15 5.82
N VAL A 138 -3.66 -30.84 5.69
CA VAL A 138 -3.23 -30.18 4.44
C VAL A 138 -1.85 -30.66 4.02
N LEU A 139 -0.86 -30.67 4.95
CA LEU A 139 0.50 -31.16 4.66
C LEU A 139 0.49 -32.63 4.24
N LYS A 140 -0.28 -33.49 4.96
CA LYS A 140 -0.40 -34.90 4.60
C LYS A 140 -0.98 -35.07 3.20
N LYS A 141 -2.08 -34.42 2.90
CA LYS A 141 -2.75 -34.51 1.61
C LYS A 141 -1.86 -34.01 0.46
N TRP A 142 -1.11 -32.93 0.68
CA TRP A 142 -0.13 -32.44 -0.30
C TRP A 142 0.95 -33.52 -0.58
N VAL A 143 1.48 -34.14 0.46
CA VAL A 143 2.47 -35.25 0.31
C VAL A 143 1.84 -36.42 -0.44
N ASP A 144 0.61 -36.81 -0.10
CA ASP A 144 -0.13 -37.88 -0.77
C ASP A 144 -0.38 -37.58 -2.27
N GLN A 145 -0.48 -36.29 -2.65
CA GLN A 145 -0.57 -35.81 -4.04
C GLN A 145 0.78 -35.74 -4.78
N GLY A 146 1.85 -36.26 -4.17
CA GLY A 146 3.20 -36.31 -4.74
C GLY A 146 4.17 -35.26 -4.18
N GLY A 147 3.74 -34.42 -3.24
CA GLY A 147 4.59 -33.44 -2.55
C GLY A 147 5.32 -32.51 -3.49
N ASN A 148 4.67 -32.03 -4.55
CA ASN A 148 5.28 -31.18 -5.58
C ASN A 148 5.51 -29.77 -5.04
N TRP A 149 6.75 -29.31 -5.19
CA TRP A 149 7.14 -27.93 -4.88
C TRP A 149 6.86 -27.03 -6.08
N GLU A 150 6.46 -25.76 -5.80
CA GLU A 150 6.27 -24.74 -6.82
C GLU A 150 6.96 -23.44 -6.39
N PRO A 151 7.50 -22.64 -7.33
CA PRO A 151 7.95 -21.28 -7.04
C PRO A 151 6.82 -20.49 -6.39
N HIS A 152 7.15 -19.52 -5.55
CA HIS A 152 6.12 -18.65 -4.98
C HIS A 152 5.36 -17.91 -6.08
N TRP A 153 4.02 -17.90 -5.99
CA TRP A 153 3.14 -17.34 -7.01
C TRP A 153 3.52 -15.91 -7.42
N ALA A 154 3.95 -15.09 -6.45
CA ALA A 154 4.32 -13.70 -6.69
C ALA A 154 5.58 -13.54 -7.54
N TYR A 155 6.49 -14.53 -7.53
CA TYR A 155 7.74 -14.51 -8.29
C TYR A 155 7.65 -15.23 -9.64
N THR A 156 6.46 -15.65 -10.04
CA THR A 156 6.22 -16.23 -11.37
C THR A 156 5.59 -15.22 -12.30
N LYS A 157 6.04 -15.17 -13.56
CA LYS A 157 5.50 -14.25 -14.57
C LYS A 157 3.97 -14.39 -14.68
N PRO A 158 3.20 -13.28 -14.64
CA PRO A 158 1.76 -13.32 -14.88
C PRO A 158 1.44 -13.94 -16.24
N LYS A 159 0.51 -14.88 -16.27
CA LYS A 159 -0.02 -15.44 -17.51
C LYS A 159 -1.41 -14.85 -17.75
N LEU A 160 -1.85 -14.80 -19.00
CA LEU A 160 -3.22 -14.42 -19.32
C LEU A 160 -4.14 -15.63 -19.06
N PRO A 161 -4.95 -15.63 -18.01
CA PRO A 161 -5.95 -16.70 -17.82
C PRO A 161 -7.09 -16.56 -18.82
N ASN A 162 -7.70 -17.67 -19.18
CA ASN A 162 -8.96 -17.63 -19.92
C ASN A 162 -10.06 -16.99 -19.05
N VAL A 163 -10.88 -16.14 -19.66
CA VAL A 163 -12.08 -15.63 -18.99
C VAL A 163 -13.00 -16.82 -18.70
N PRO A 164 -13.49 -17.00 -17.47
CA PRO A 164 -14.32 -18.14 -17.13
C PRO A 164 -15.62 -18.21 -17.94
N GLU A 165 -15.93 -19.38 -18.46
CA GLU A 165 -17.22 -19.66 -19.07
C GLU A 165 -18.22 -20.05 -17.97
N ILE A 166 -19.06 -19.11 -17.55
CA ILE A 166 -20.07 -19.31 -16.52
C ILE A 166 -21.36 -18.58 -16.92
N ASP A 167 -22.47 -19.27 -16.81
CA ASP A 167 -23.80 -18.69 -17.01
C ASP A 167 -24.17 -17.86 -15.76
N ILE A 168 -24.37 -16.57 -15.96
CA ILE A 168 -24.70 -15.58 -14.93
C ILE A 168 -25.88 -14.69 -15.33
N GLU A 169 -26.81 -15.24 -16.15
CA GLU A 169 -28.12 -14.66 -16.47
C GLU A 169 -28.08 -13.11 -16.67
N ASN A 170 -27.25 -12.64 -17.60
CA ASN A 170 -27.10 -11.19 -17.94
C ASN A 170 -26.56 -10.27 -16.82
N TRP A 171 -25.96 -10.82 -15.75
CA TRP A 171 -25.36 -9.97 -14.71
C TRP A 171 -24.06 -9.32 -15.14
N ALA A 172 -23.18 -10.03 -15.85
CA ALA A 172 -21.85 -9.52 -16.23
C ALA A 172 -21.92 -8.37 -17.23
N SER A 173 -21.10 -7.36 -17.00
CA SER A 173 -20.88 -6.24 -17.92
C SER A 173 -19.52 -6.33 -18.64
N ASN A 174 -18.52 -6.96 -18.02
CA ASN A 174 -17.20 -7.18 -18.59
C ASN A 174 -16.50 -8.40 -17.96
N GLU A 175 -15.26 -8.66 -18.34
CA GLU A 175 -14.49 -9.85 -17.98
C GLU A 175 -14.27 -9.99 -16.46
N ILE A 176 -14.12 -8.89 -15.73
CA ILE A 176 -13.97 -8.89 -14.26
C ILE A 176 -15.12 -9.67 -13.61
N ASP A 177 -16.31 -9.46 -14.10
CA ASP A 177 -17.54 -10.01 -13.54
C ASP A 177 -17.58 -11.53 -13.61
N TYR A 178 -17.02 -12.12 -14.68
CA TYR A 178 -16.95 -13.58 -14.84
C TYR A 178 -16.02 -14.22 -13.81
N PHE A 179 -14.87 -13.60 -13.52
CA PHE A 179 -13.95 -14.08 -12.47
C PHE A 179 -14.61 -14.00 -11.08
N ILE A 180 -15.29 -12.89 -10.78
CA ILE A 180 -16.00 -12.71 -9.50
C ILE A 180 -17.15 -13.70 -9.39
N ALA A 181 -17.97 -13.87 -10.42
CA ALA A 181 -19.08 -14.82 -10.42
C ALA A 181 -18.61 -16.28 -10.25
N LYS A 182 -17.52 -16.68 -10.93
CA LYS A 182 -16.90 -18.01 -10.74
C LYS A 182 -16.53 -18.22 -9.27
N LYS A 183 -15.89 -17.19 -8.65
CA LYS A 183 -15.49 -17.26 -7.25
C LYS A 183 -16.69 -17.35 -6.32
N LEU A 184 -17.71 -16.50 -6.50
CA LEU A 184 -18.95 -16.53 -5.70
C LEU A 184 -19.65 -17.87 -5.80
N LYS A 185 -19.79 -18.41 -7.02
CA LYS A 185 -20.39 -19.74 -7.23
C LYS A 185 -19.63 -20.84 -6.50
N SER A 186 -18.29 -20.80 -6.51
CA SER A 186 -17.45 -21.80 -5.81
C SER A 186 -17.65 -21.84 -4.30
N VAL A 187 -18.08 -20.71 -3.70
CA VAL A 187 -18.37 -20.59 -2.26
C VAL A 187 -19.88 -20.56 -1.96
N GLY A 188 -20.72 -20.87 -2.96
CA GLY A 188 -22.18 -20.95 -2.82
C GLY A 188 -22.83 -19.60 -2.51
N MET A 189 -22.33 -18.51 -3.10
CA MET A 189 -22.83 -17.15 -2.93
C MET A 189 -23.30 -16.59 -4.28
N THR A 190 -24.16 -15.58 -4.21
CA THR A 190 -24.66 -14.86 -5.40
C THR A 190 -24.37 -13.37 -5.28
N PRO A 191 -24.09 -12.69 -6.39
CA PRO A 191 -23.87 -11.25 -6.37
C PRO A 191 -25.14 -10.49 -6.00
N SER A 192 -24.97 -9.26 -5.53
CA SER A 192 -26.07 -8.32 -5.29
C SER A 192 -26.59 -7.72 -6.61
N GLU A 193 -27.79 -7.16 -6.54
CA GLU A 193 -28.38 -6.41 -7.65
C GLU A 193 -27.60 -5.11 -7.91
N LYS A 194 -27.85 -4.50 -9.06
CA LYS A 194 -27.29 -3.19 -9.40
C LYS A 194 -27.84 -2.13 -8.44
N GLU A 195 -26.98 -1.17 -8.07
CA GLU A 195 -27.32 -0.04 -7.18
C GLU A 195 -28.22 0.97 -7.88
N GLU A 196 -28.99 1.73 -7.10
CA GLU A 196 -29.80 2.87 -7.57
C GLU A 196 -28.93 3.95 -8.21
N LYS A 197 -29.47 4.66 -9.21
CA LYS A 197 -28.72 5.65 -9.99
C LYS A 197 -28.12 6.75 -9.12
N GLU A 198 -28.86 7.26 -8.13
CA GLU A 198 -28.46 8.34 -7.23
C GLU A 198 -27.27 7.96 -6.37
N ILE A 199 -27.24 6.73 -5.88
CA ILE A 199 -26.13 6.19 -5.07
C ILE A 199 -24.94 5.89 -5.98
N LEU A 200 -25.20 5.36 -7.17
CA LEU A 200 -24.14 4.99 -8.11
C LEU A 200 -23.37 6.20 -8.63
N ILE A 201 -24.08 7.30 -9.00
CA ILE A 201 -23.42 8.53 -9.42
C ILE A 201 -22.60 9.14 -8.27
N ARG A 202 -23.14 9.18 -7.05
CA ARG A 202 -22.41 9.65 -5.87
C ARG A 202 -21.11 8.84 -5.65
N ARG A 203 -21.18 7.51 -5.76
CA ARG A 203 -20.02 6.63 -5.66
C ARG A 203 -18.96 6.98 -6.69
N ALA A 204 -19.34 7.06 -7.96
CA ALA A 204 -18.43 7.37 -9.05
C ALA A 204 -17.73 8.73 -8.87
N TYR A 205 -18.46 9.75 -8.42
CA TYR A 205 -17.91 11.08 -8.17
C TYR A 205 -16.84 11.07 -7.06
N PHE A 206 -17.11 10.44 -5.92
CA PHE A 206 -16.10 10.35 -4.86
C PHE A 206 -14.90 9.50 -5.26
N ASP A 207 -15.11 8.40 -5.95
CA ASP A 207 -14.02 7.49 -6.32
C ASP A 207 -13.12 8.10 -7.40
N LEU A 208 -13.68 8.81 -8.37
CA LEU A 208 -12.92 9.35 -9.52
C LEU A 208 -12.43 10.79 -9.33
N ILE A 209 -13.18 11.66 -8.64
CA ILE A 209 -12.79 13.07 -8.49
C ILE A 209 -12.74 13.56 -7.03
N GLY A 210 -13.16 12.71 -6.06
CA GLY A 210 -13.12 13.04 -4.63
C GLY A 210 -14.07 14.12 -4.16
N LEU A 211 -15.10 14.43 -4.95
CA LEU A 211 -16.12 15.45 -4.68
C LEU A 211 -17.53 14.87 -4.87
N PRO A 212 -18.57 15.43 -4.23
CA PRO A 212 -19.94 15.03 -4.50
C PRO A 212 -20.44 15.55 -5.85
N PRO A 213 -21.40 14.88 -6.49
CA PRO A 213 -22.15 15.45 -7.61
C PRO A 213 -23.04 16.61 -7.14
N THR A 214 -23.32 17.55 -8.03
CA THR A 214 -24.36 18.57 -7.83
C THR A 214 -25.75 17.93 -7.99
N ILE A 215 -26.79 18.61 -7.47
CA ILE A 215 -28.19 18.16 -7.64
C ILE A 215 -28.54 18.06 -9.13
N GLN A 216 -28.12 19.04 -9.93
CA GLN A 216 -28.36 19.06 -11.38
C GLN A 216 -27.73 17.84 -12.07
N GLU A 217 -26.50 17.48 -11.73
CA GLU A 217 -25.80 16.30 -12.31
C GLU A 217 -26.48 14.99 -11.92
N ILE A 218 -27.05 14.90 -10.70
CA ILE A 218 -27.86 13.76 -10.27
C ILE A 218 -29.12 13.68 -11.14
N ASP A 219 -29.88 14.78 -11.28
CA ASP A 219 -31.12 14.81 -12.02
C ASP A 219 -30.90 14.49 -13.51
N GLU A 220 -29.84 15.04 -14.12
CA GLU A 220 -29.43 14.74 -15.49
C GLU A 220 -29.18 13.24 -15.69
N PHE A 221 -28.43 12.61 -14.78
CA PHE A 221 -28.13 11.17 -14.88
C PHE A 221 -29.35 10.30 -14.60
N VAL A 222 -30.19 10.64 -13.62
CA VAL A 222 -31.39 9.87 -13.28
C VAL A 222 -32.38 9.89 -14.43
N SER A 223 -32.55 11.05 -15.10
CA SER A 223 -33.47 11.22 -16.23
C SER A 223 -32.95 10.65 -17.56
N ASP A 224 -31.61 10.44 -17.70
CA ASP A 224 -31.04 9.84 -18.91
C ASP A 224 -31.35 8.33 -18.96
N ASN A 225 -32.25 7.94 -19.91
CA ASN A 225 -32.61 6.56 -20.14
C ASN A 225 -31.83 5.86 -21.27
N SER A 226 -30.77 6.50 -21.77
CA SER A 226 -29.90 5.87 -22.78
C SER A 226 -29.07 4.74 -22.17
N ASN A 227 -28.80 3.71 -22.97
CA ASN A 227 -28.03 2.54 -22.55
C ASN A 227 -26.60 2.90 -22.05
N ASN A 228 -26.05 4.02 -22.52
CA ASN A 228 -24.72 4.50 -22.16
C ASN A 228 -24.75 5.67 -21.16
N ALA A 229 -25.88 5.96 -20.50
CA ALA A 229 -26.01 7.04 -19.53
C ALA A 229 -24.90 7.02 -18.46
N TYR A 230 -24.62 5.84 -17.88
CA TYR A 230 -23.59 5.70 -16.87
C TYR A 230 -22.18 5.90 -17.46
N GLU A 231 -21.92 5.37 -18.64
CA GLU A 231 -20.61 5.55 -19.32
C GLU A 231 -20.31 7.02 -19.61
N LYS A 232 -21.30 7.81 -20.04
CA LYS A 232 -21.14 9.26 -20.22
C LYS A 232 -20.70 9.97 -18.93
N VAL A 233 -21.27 9.57 -17.79
CA VAL A 233 -20.85 10.10 -16.47
C VAL A 233 -19.40 9.73 -16.18
N ILE A 234 -19.01 8.47 -16.38
CA ILE A 234 -17.63 8.00 -16.15
C ILE A 234 -16.65 8.75 -17.05
N ASP A 235 -16.93 8.89 -18.34
CA ASP A 235 -16.05 9.60 -19.27
C ASP A 235 -15.88 11.08 -18.88
N LYS A 236 -16.98 11.78 -18.52
CA LYS A 236 -16.94 13.13 -17.99
C LYS A 236 -16.03 13.24 -16.76
N LEU A 237 -16.11 12.29 -15.83
CA LEU A 237 -15.31 12.30 -14.60
C LEU A 237 -13.84 12.02 -14.86
N LEU A 238 -13.51 11.09 -15.77
CA LEU A 238 -12.13 10.80 -16.16
C LEU A 238 -11.45 11.95 -16.92
N GLU A 239 -12.23 12.81 -17.60
CA GLU A 239 -11.74 14.02 -18.26
C GLU A 239 -11.64 15.23 -17.32
N SER A 240 -12.28 15.17 -16.16
CA SER A 240 -12.24 16.24 -15.17
C SER A 240 -10.83 16.48 -14.66
N LYS A 241 -10.45 17.75 -14.52
CA LYS A 241 -9.17 18.13 -13.89
C LYS A 241 -9.08 17.69 -12.41
N SER A 242 -10.20 17.51 -11.73
CA SER A 242 -10.26 16.98 -10.36
C SER A 242 -9.91 15.50 -10.27
N TYR A 243 -9.92 14.75 -11.39
CA TYR A 243 -9.40 13.38 -11.45
C TYR A 243 -7.92 13.33 -11.04
N GLY A 244 -7.09 14.20 -11.61
CA GLY A 244 -5.67 14.24 -11.24
C GLY A 244 -5.46 14.62 -9.77
N GLU A 245 -6.27 15.50 -9.19
CA GLU A 245 -6.21 15.81 -7.75
C GLU A 245 -6.55 14.61 -6.88
N ARG A 246 -7.58 13.83 -7.28
CA ARG A 246 -7.97 12.60 -6.57
C ARG A 246 -6.88 11.53 -6.61
N MET A 247 -6.30 11.27 -7.78
CA MET A 247 -5.21 10.31 -7.94
C MET A 247 -3.94 10.77 -7.21
N ALA A 248 -3.62 12.06 -7.29
CA ALA A 248 -2.48 12.64 -6.59
C ALA A 248 -2.62 12.51 -5.07
N ALA A 249 -3.81 12.68 -4.48
CA ALA A 249 -4.00 12.54 -3.04
C ALA A 249 -3.53 11.18 -2.50
N ILE A 250 -3.81 10.11 -3.26
CA ILE A 250 -3.34 8.76 -2.92
C ILE A 250 -1.82 8.64 -3.11
N TRP A 251 -1.30 9.24 -4.20
CA TRP A 251 0.13 9.20 -4.48
C TRP A 251 0.97 9.96 -3.45
N MET A 252 0.41 11.01 -2.79
CA MET A 252 1.10 11.74 -1.72
C MET A 252 1.43 10.84 -0.52
N ASP A 253 0.60 9.89 -0.17
CA ASP A 253 0.86 8.94 0.92
C ASP A 253 1.99 7.96 0.57
N LEU A 254 1.97 7.42 -0.65
CA LEU A 254 3.02 6.53 -1.16
C LEU A 254 4.38 7.24 -1.27
N SER A 255 4.35 8.49 -1.70
CA SER A 255 5.56 9.30 -1.92
C SER A 255 6.08 9.98 -0.66
N ARG A 256 5.44 9.86 0.48
CA ARG A 256 5.82 10.53 1.74
C ARG A 256 5.84 12.06 1.61
N TYR A 257 4.94 12.64 0.79
CA TYR A 257 4.89 14.08 0.55
C TYR A 257 4.67 14.86 1.85
N GLY A 258 5.44 15.94 2.02
CA GLY A 258 5.26 16.90 3.12
C GLY A 258 5.83 18.25 2.74
N ASP A 259 5.29 19.30 3.37
CA ASP A 259 5.72 20.70 3.20
C ASP A 259 6.77 21.11 4.27
N SER A 260 7.26 20.12 5.03
CA SER A 260 8.34 20.28 6.00
C SER A 260 9.36 19.15 5.92
N HIS A 261 10.56 19.36 6.49
CA HIS A 261 11.66 18.41 6.38
C HIS A 261 11.48 17.15 7.22
N GLY A 262 10.77 17.25 8.34
CA GLY A 262 10.70 16.20 9.36
C GLY A 262 11.86 16.31 10.36
N TYR A 263 12.03 15.27 11.18
CA TYR A 263 12.88 15.25 12.36
C TYR A 263 12.50 16.34 13.37
N GLN A 264 13.39 16.72 14.29
CA GLN A 264 13.06 17.60 15.38
C GLN A 264 12.84 19.05 14.94
N ASP A 265 13.72 19.59 14.11
CA ASP A 265 13.66 21.00 13.67
C ASP A 265 12.55 21.28 12.65
N ASP A 266 12.17 20.32 11.88
CA ASP A 266 11.03 20.25 10.95
C ASP A 266 10.67 21.58 10.24
N GLN A 267 11.71 22.25 9.66
CA GLN A 267 11.54 23.52 8.95
C GLN A 267 10.85 23.33 7.59
N GLU A 268 10.41 24.43 7.01
CA GLU A 268 9.69 24.45 5.73
C GLU A 268 10.49 23.83 4.59
N ARG A 269 9.75 23.10 3.73
CA ARG A 269 10.24 22.47 2.51
C ARG A 269 9.37 22.86 1.32
N ILE A 270 9.99 23.14 0.19
CA ILE A 270 9.26 23.43 -1.05
C ILE A 270 9.31 22.21 -1.96
N MET A 271 8.19 21.49 -2.02
CA MET A 271 7.98 20.34 -2.94
C MET A 271 6.66 20.42 -3.70
N TRP A 272 5.84 21.45 -3.48
CA TRP A 272 4.56 21.58 -4.14
C TRP A 272 4.62 21.61 -5.69
N PRO A 273 5.68 22.08 -6.39
CA PRO A 273 5.75 21.98 -7.84
C PRO A 273 5.79 20.52 -8.33
N TRP A 274 6.39 19.61 -7.55
CA TRP A 274 6.35 18.18 -7.84
C TRP A 274 4.95 17.60 -7.62
N ARG A 275 4.22 18.00 -6.57
CA ARG A 275 2.79 17.61 -6.38
C ARG A 275 1.95 18.04 -7.58
N ASP A 276 2.15 19.27 -8.05
CA ASP A 276 1.42 19.82 -9.20
C ASP A 276 1.75 19.05 -10.50
N TRP A 277 3.00 18.62 -10.65
CA TRP A 277 3.39 17.70 -11.73
C TRP A 277 2.65 16.34 -11.63
N VAL A 278 2.51 15.76 -10.45
CA VAL A 278 1.75 14.52 -10.26
C VAL A 278 0.29 14.67 -10.71
N ILE A 279 -0.36 15.79 -10.33
CA ILE A 279 -1.73 16.12 -10.77
C ILE A 279 -1.79 16.23 -12.30
N HIS A 280 -0.81 16.91 -12.90
CA HIS A 280 -0.70 17.06 -14.35
C HIS A 280 -0.55 15.72 -15.07
N ALA A 281 0.35 14.88 -14.59
CA ALA A 281 0.64 13.57 -15.17
C ALA A 281 -0.61 12.66 -15.21
N TYR A 282 -1.41 12.64 -14.13
CA TYR A 282 -2.67 11.92 -14.11
C TYR A 282 -3.72 12.53 -15.03
N ASN A 283 -3.84 13.86 -15.07
CA ASN A 283 -4.80 14.54 -15.94
C ASN A 283 -4.52 14.34 -17.42
N THR A 284 -3.25 14.33 -17.80
CA THR A 284 -2.79 14.06 -19.19
C THR A 284 -2.77 12.57 -19.54
N ASN A 285 -3.19 11.73 -18.60
CA ASN A 285 -3.15 10.26 -18.76
C ASN A 285 -1.79 9.73 -19.15
N MET A 286 -0.72 10.27 -18.53
CA MET A 286 0.63 9.73 -18.70
C MET A 286 0.63 8.24 -18.36
N THR A 287 1.15 7.39 -19.26
CA THR A 287 1.21 5.95 -19.02
C THR A 287 2.00 5.64 -17.76
N TYR A 288 1.59 4.62 -17.00
CA TYR A 288 2.16 4.35 -15.67
C TYR A 288 3.66 4.03 -15.72
N ASP A 289 4.13 3.36 -16.74
CA ASP A 289 5.56 3.09 -16.99
C ASP A 289 6.36 4.38 -17.17
N LYS A 290 5.84 5.33 -17.95
CA LYS A 290 6.45 6.64 -18.14
C LYS A 290 6.40 7.49 -16.85
N PHE A 291 5.26 7.48 -16.15
CA PHE A 291 5.06 8.19 -14.88
C PHE A 291 6.09 7.76 -13.83
N ILE A 292 6.34 6.47 -13.69
CA ILE A 292 7.33 5.94 -12.76
C ILE A 292 8.76 6.17 -13.27
N THR A 293 9.01 5.94 -14.56
CA THR A 293 10.35 6.13 -15.13
C THR A 293 10.86 7.55 -14.93
N TRP A 294 10.01 8.55 -15.10
CA TRP A 294 10.39 9.94 -14.87
C TRP A 294 10.63 10.24 -13.40
N GLN A 295 9.87 9.65 -12.51
CA GLN A 295 10.09 9.79 -11.06
C GLN A 295 11.38 9.10 -10.59
N MET A 296 11.73 7.95 -11.17
CA MET A 296 12.95 7.22 -10.81
C MET A 296 14.22 7.83 -11.41
N ALA A 297 14.17 8.26 -12.66
CA ALA A 297 15.35 8.61 -13.45
C ALA A 297 15.13 9.75 -14.45
N GLY A 298 14.15 10.61 -14.24
CA GLY A 298 13.83 11.71 -15.16
C GLY A 298 14.98 12.67 -15.41
N ASP A 299 15.80 12.90 -14.40
CA ASP A 299 17.04 13.73 -14.47
C ASP A 299 18.16 13.10 -15.30
N MET A 300 18.11 11.78 -15.53
CA MET A 300 19.13 11.03 -16.26
C MET A 300 18.74 10.74 -17.71
N LEU A 301 17.56 11.13 -18.15
CA LEU A 301 17.12 10.89 -19.52
C LEU A 301 17.94 11.75 -20.51
N PRO A 302 18.19 11.27 -21.72
CA PRO A 302 18.89 12.05 -22.74
C PRO A 302 18.17 13.39 -22.99
N ASN A 303 18.90 14.50 -22.88
CA ASN A 303 18.35 15.86 -23.01
C ASN A 303 17.14 16.12 -22.09
N ALA A 304 17.23 15.68 -20.84
CA ALA A 304 16.14 15.76 -19.85
C ALA A 304 15.51 17.17 -19.83
N THR A 305 14.19 17.21 -20.00
CA THR A 305 13.42 18.44 -19.87
C THR A 305 13.25 18.84 -18.41
N LYS A 306 12.94 20.10 -18.14
CA LYS A 306 12.64 20.54 -16.76
C LYS A 306 11.49 19.76 -16.13
N GLU A 307 10.47 19.40 -16.91
CA GLU A 307 9.36 18.56 -16.45
C GLU A 307 9.84 17.18 -15.98
N GLN A 308 10.70 16.52 -16.75
CA GLN A 308 11.29 15.23 -16.37
C GLN A 308 12.17 15.34 -15.11
N ILE A 309 12.91 16.44 -14.97
CA ILE A 309 13.72 16.71 -13.78
C ILE A 309 12.81 16.94 -12.56
N ILE A 310 11.71 17.71 -12.69
CA ILE A 310 10.71 17.92 -11.61
C ILE A 310 10.14 16.59 -11.15
N ALA A 311 9.80 15.69 -12.06
CA ALA A 311 9.28 14.36 -11.74
C ALA A 311 10.19 13.60 -10.76
N SER A 312 11.51 13.71 -10.91
CA SER A 312 12.49 13.04 -10.05
C SER A 312 12.44 13.46 -8.58
N GLY A 313 11.75 14.57 -8.27
CA GLY A 313 11.46 15.02 -6.91
C GLY A 313 10.78 13.98 -6.01
N PHE A 314 10.12 12.96 -6.60
CA PHE A 314 9.61 11.80 -5.87
C PHE A 314 10.64 11.21 -4.90
N ASN A 315 11.87 11.02 -5.37
CA ASN A 315 12.97 10.44 -4.59
C ASN A 315 13.54 11.40 -3.53
N ARG A 316 13.05 12.65 -3.47
CA ARG A 316 13.48 13.67 -2.51
C ARG A 316 12.46 13.94 -1.40
N ASN A 317 11.35 13.20 -1.38
CA ASN A 317 10.28 13.35 -0.38
C ASN A 317 10.57 12.65 0.97
N HIS A 318 11.72 11.99 1.16
CA HIS A 318 12.13 11.47 2.47
C HIS A 318 12.35 12.59 3.49
N LYS A 319 12.45 12.27 4.79
CA LYS A 319 12.83 13.22 5.83
C LYS A 319 14.28 13.65 5.63
N ILE A 320 14.62 14.89 6.00
CA ILE A 320 15.98 15.45 5.94
C ILE A 320 16.27 16.18 7.26
N THR A 321 17.45 15.94 7.86
CA THR A 321 17.81 16.56 9.13
C THR A 321 18.50 17.92 8.96
N GLN A 322 18.20 18.82 9.90
CA GLN A 322 18.86 20.13 10.06
C GLN A 322 19.48 20.25 11.46
N GLU A 323 19.46 19.17 12.23
CA GLU A 323 19.84 19.16 13.64
C GLU A 323 21.36 19.22 13.82
N GLY A 324 21.84 20.13 14.66
CA GLY A 324 23.24 20.21 15.03
C GLY A 324 23.69 18.97 15.82
N GLY A 325 24.98 18.59 15.66
CA GLY A 325 25.59 17.49 16.40
C GLY A 325 25.34 16.08 15.84
N VAL A 326 24.62 15.94 14.73
CA VAL A 326 24.43 14.67 14.04
C VAL A 326 25.63 14.32 13.15
N VAL A 327 25.77 13.03 12.82
CA VAL A 327 26.77 12.57 11.85
C VAL A 327 26.16 12.61 10.44
N PRO A 328 26.65 13.47 9.53
CA PRO A 328 26.03 13.63 8.21
C PRO A 328 25.95 12.34 7.40
N GLU A 329 26.95 11.47 7.46
CA GLU A 329 26.97 10.21 6.71
C GLU A 329 25.92 9.23 7.20
N GLU A 330 25.62 9.19 8.50
CA GLU A 330 24.52 8.38 9.05
C GLU A 330 23.19 8.73 8.38
N TYR A 331 22.85 10.01 8.34
CA TYR A 331 21.58 10.45 7.74
C TYR A 331 21.57 10.30 6.22
N ARG A 332 22.70 10.52 5.53
CA ARG A 332 22.77 10.24 4.10
C ARG A 332 22.47 8.77 3.80
N VAL A 333 23.02 7.85 4.59
CA VAL A 333 22.71 6.40 4.48
C VAL A 333 21.23 6.12 4.71
N GLU A 334 20.61 6.79 5.69
CA GLU A 334 19.16 6.68 5.92
C GLU A 334 18.33 7.15 4.72
N TYR A 335 18.72 8.26 4.07
CA TYR A 335 18.00 8.77 2.88
C TYR A 335 18.05 7.80 1.71
N VAL A 336 19.20 7.16 1.50
CA VAL A 336 19.35 6.15 0.45
C VAL A 336 18.56 4.89 0.79
N ALA A 337 18.56 4.46 2.07
CA ALA A 337 17.76 3.32 2.53
C ALA A 337 16.26 3.58 2.36
N ASP A 338 15.76 4.79 2.72
CA ASP A 338 14.37 5.18 2.53
C ASP A 338 13.93 5.07 1.05
N ARG A 339 14.75 5.56 0.10
CA ARG A 339 14.46 5.44 -1.34
C ARG A 339 14.39 3.99 -1.78
N THR A 340 15.32 3.17 -1.32
CA THR A 340 15.38 1.74 -1.62
C THR A 340 14.13 1.03 -1.16
N ILE A 341 13.76 1.20 0.12
CA ILE A 341 12.58 0.61 0.75
C ILE A 341 11.30 1.10 0.06
N THR A 342 11.17 2.40 -0.16
CA THR A 342 10.01 2.98 -0.83
C THR A 342 9.82 2.44 -2.24
N SER A 343 10.92 2.34 -3.02
CA SER A 343 10.86 1.80 -4.37
C SER A 343 10.45 0.32 -4.37
N ALA A 344 10.97 -0.48 -3.44
CA ALA A 344 10.60 -1.87 -3.26
C ALA A 344 9.11 -2.03 -2.91
N LYS A 345 8.60 -1.25 -1.95
CA LYS A 345 7.17 -1.28 -1.56
C LYS A 345 6.24 -0.88 -2.70
N ILE A 346 6.57 0.20 -3.42
CA ILE A 346 5.69 0.71 -4.48
C ILE A 346 5.72 -0.18 -5.72
N MET A 347 6.88 -0.69 -6.11
CA MET A 347 7.06 -1.39 -7.38
C MET A 347 6.98 -2.90 -7.26
N MET A 348 7.39 -3.45 -6.14
CA MET A 348 7.46 -4.89 -5.94
C MET A 348 6.47 -5.40 -4.87
N GLY A 349 5.92 -4.52 -4.02
CA GLY A 349 5.10 -4.95 -2.89
C GLY A 349 5.89 -5.86 -1.94
N LEU A 350 7.16 -5.57 -1.68
CA LEU A 350 8.03 -6.38 -0.83
C LEU A 350 8.54 -5.58 0.37
N THR A 351 8.57 -6.26 1.52
CA THR A 351 9.10 -5.74 2.78
C THR A 351 10.61 -6.01 2.86
N VAL A 352 11.41 -5.19 2.18
CA VAL A 352 12.87 -5.38 2.11
C VAL A 352 13.63 -4.82 3.32
N GLU A 353 12.97 -4.16 4.26
CA GLU A 353 13.59 -3.50 5.42
C GLU A 353 14.42 -4.47 6.28
N CYS A 354 13.93 -5.69 6.48
CA CYS A 354 14.65 -6.72 7.24
C CYS A 354 16.01 -7.04 6.62
N ALA A 355 16.08 -7.01 5.26
CA ALA A 355 17.31 -7.32 4.53
C ALA A 355 18.38 -6.23 4.67
N ARG A 356 18.08 -5.07 5.24
CA ARG A 356 19.06 -4.03 5.58
C ARG A 356 20.06 -4.48 6.66
N CYS A 357 19.65 -5.33 7.60
CA CYS A 357 20.49 -5.73 8.74
C CYS A 357 21.03 -7.17 8.64
N HIS A 358 20.29 -8.05 7.98
CA HIS A 358 20.62 -9.47 7.78
C HIS A 358 19.83 -10.02 6.59
N THR A 359 20.15 -11.20 6.08
CA THR A 359 19.32 -11.88 5.06
C THR A 359 17.86 -11.93 5.52
N HIS A 360 16.91 -11.63 4.63
CA HIS A 360 15.49 -11.62 4.96
C HIS A 360 15.05 -12.97 5.55
N LYS A 361 14.22 -12.93 6.59
CA LYS A 361 13.91 -14.13 7.37
C LYS A 361 13.04 -15.14 6.63
N TYR A 362 12.13 -14.64 5.77
CA TYR A 362 11.10 -15.43 5.12
C TYR A 362 11.21 -15.43 3.60
N ASP A 363 11.55 -14.30 3.01
CA ASP A 363 11.71 -14.16 1.57
C ASP A 363 13.16 -14.36 1.16
N PRO A 364 13.41 -14.92 -0.03
CA PRO A 364 14.76 -15.19 -0.50
C PRO A 364 15.43 -13.91 -1.03
N ILE A 365 15.57 -12.93 -0.14
CA ILE A 365 16.25 -11.64 -0.37
C ILE A 365 17.41 -11.55 0.59
N SER A 366 18.63 -11.60 0.07
CA SER A 366 19.84 -11.55 0.86
C SER A 366 20.18 -10.11 1.33
N HIS A 367 20.99 -10.03 2.37
CA HIS A 367 21.59 -8.76 2.84
C HIS A 367 22.38 -8.05 1.72
N ASP A 368 23.12 -8.82 0.90
CA ASP A 368 23.86 -8.31 -0.24
C ASP A 368 22.95 -7.73 -1.32
N GLU A 369 21.81 -8.36 -1.61
CA GLU A 369 20.86 -7.88 -2.60
C GLU A 369 20.17 -6.57 -2.17
N PHE A 370 19.90 -6.39 -0.86
CA PHE A 370 19.41 -5.11 -0.36
C PHE A 370 20.40 -3.99 -0.69
N PHE A 371 21.70 -4.16 -0.39
CA PHE A 371 22.69 -3.12 -0.68
C PHE A 371 23.03 -3.01 -2.17
N SER A 372 22.82 -4.06 -2.96
CA SER A 372 22.88 -3.98 -4.42
C SER A 372 21.74 -3.12 -5.00
N LEU A 373 20.53 -3.25 -4.47
CA LEU A 373 19.39 -2.37 -4.81
C LEU A 373 19.60 -0.92 -4.29
N TYR A 374 20.11 -0.77 -3.07
CA TYR A 374 20.50 0.50 -2.46
C TYR A 374 21.50 1.27 -3.32
N SER A 375 22.42 0.58 -4.01
CA SER A 375 23.47 1.21 -4.80
C SER A 375 22.95 2.03 -5.97
N PHE A 376 21.74 1.78 -6.49
CA PHE A 376 21.11 2.61 -7.51
C PHE A 376 20.82 4.04 -7.03
N PHE A 377 20.71 4.26 -5.73
CA PHE A 377 20.38 5.55 -5.12
C PHE A 377 21.54 6.19 -4.35
N ASN A 378 22.68 5.50 -4.23
CA ASN A 378 23.81 5.94 -3.41
C ASN A 378 24.60 7.13 -4.01
N ASN A 379 24.41 7.41 -5.31
CA ASN A 379 25.18 8.41 -6.04
C ASN A 379 24.52 9.80 -6.11
N VAL A 380 23.44 10.03 -5.39
CA VAL A 380 22.77 11.33 -5.35
C VAL A 380 23.72 12.39 -4.75
N ASP A 381 23.82 13.57 -5.40
CA ASP A 381 24.66 14.70 -4.92
C ASP A 381 23.96 15.45 -3.78
N GLU A 382 23.80 14.78 -2.65
CA GLU A 382 23.15 15.30 -1.46
C GLU A 382 24.02 15.23 -0.23
N ASP A 383 23.76 16.12 0.73
CA ASP A 383 24.36 16.11 2.05
C ASP A 383 23.40 15.41 3.04
N GLY A 384 23.95 14.69 4.02
CA GLY A 384 23.17 14.08 5.08
C GLY A 384 22.66 15.09 6.11
N LEU A 385 23.34 16.21 6.26
CA LEU A 385 22.94 17.33 7.11
C LEU A 385 22.85 18.60 6.26
N ILE A 386 21.74 19.33 6.36
CA ILE A 386 21.55 20.59 5.64
C ILE A 386 21.54 21.78 6.59
N GLY A 387 21.85 22.96 6.06
CA GLY A 387 21.82 24.21 6.83
C GLY A 387 20.41 24.56 7.30
N TYR A 388 20.33 25.19 8.46
CA TYR A 388 19.06 25.63 9.03
C TYR A 388 18.34 26.63 8.12
N GLY A 389 17.02 26.50 7.96
CA GLY A 389 16.22 27.38 7.13
C GLY A 389 16.33 27.17 5.60
N ILE A 390 17.09 26.15 5.15
CA ILE A 390 17.15 25.83 3.72
C ILE A 390 15.88 25.05 3.35
N THR A 391 15.04 25.61 2.48
CA THR A 391 13.76 25.03 2.06
C THR A 391 13.90 24.01 0.90
N ALA A 392 14.94 24.13 0.09
CA ALA A 392 15.21 23.23 -1.04
C ALA A 392 16.73 22.96 -1.15
N PRO A 393 17.29 22.03 -0.32
CA PRO A 393 18.69 21.66 -0.39
C PRO A 393 19.06 21.01 -1.73
N LYS A 394 20.35 21.03 -2.06
CA LYS A 394 20.89 20.37 -3.26
C LYS A 394 20.67 18.85 -3.23
N PRO A 395 20.57 18.21 -4.40
CA PRO A 395 20.38 18.83 -5.72
C PRO A 395 18.97 19.43 -5.85
N ASN A 396 18.90 20.59 -6.50
CA ASN A 396 17.65 21.31 -6.68
C ASN A 396 17.52 21.92 -8.09
N LEU A 397 16.33 22.38 -8.41
CA LEU A 397 15.99 23.03 -9.67
C LEU A 397 15.21 24.32 -9.39
N THR A 398 15.66 25.44 -9.95
CA THR A 398 14.91 26.69 -9.94
C THR A 398 14.05 26.81 -11.20
N ILE A 399 12.76 27.02 -11.01
CA ILE A 399 11.75 27.23 -12.04
C ILE A 399 11.40 28.72 -12.07
N LYS A 400 11.59 29.37 -13.22
CA LYS A 400 11.28 30.79 -13.43
C LYS A 400 9.92 30.98 -14.10
N LYS A 401 9.27 32.13 -13.96
CA LYS A 401 8.01 32.47 -14.68
C LYS A 401 8.13 32.24 -16.20
N ALA A 402 9.31 32.48 -16.80
CA ALA A 402 9.53 32.22 -18.21
C ALA A 402 9.43 30.73 -18.59
N ASP A 403 9.90 29.82 -17.72
CA ASP A 403 9.78 28.37 -17.90
C ASP A 403 8.33 27.93 -17.86
N ILE A 404 7.53 28.51 -16.91
CA ILE A 404 6.12 28.18 -16.75
C ILE A 404 5.34 28.55 -18.00
N LYS A 405 5.57 29.73 -18.55
CA LYS A 405 4.90 30.19 -19.79
C LYS A 405 5.23 29.32 -20.99
N LYS A 406 6.42 28.71 -21.02
CA LYS A 406 6.90 27.94 -22.17
C LYS A 406 6.46 26.48 -22.09
N ASP A 407 6.81 25.77 -21.02
CA ASP A 407 6.74 24.30 -20.99
C ASP A 407 6.13 23.72 -19.69
N LEU A 408 5.88 24.56 -18.66
CA LEU A 408 5.46 24.13 -17.32
C LEU A 408 4.13 24.76 -16.88
N SER A 409 3.19 24.88 -17.80
CA SER A 409 1.89 25.57 -17.59
C SER A 409 1.03 24.93 -16.49
N PHE A 410 1.34 23.73 -16.05
CA PHE A 410 0.69 23.06 -14.93
C PHE A 410 1.09 23.62 -13.56
N ILE A 411 2.21 24.37 -13.47
CA ILE A 411 2.66 25.00 -12.23
C ILE A 411 1.96 26.35 -12.07
N ASN A 412 1.16 26.46 -11.01
CA ASN A 412 0.44 27.69 -10.70
C ASN A 412 1.26 28.55 -9.71
N LEU A 413 2.23 29.32 -10.24
CA LEU A 413 3.06 30.21 -9.44
C LEU A 413 2.29 31.51 -9.14
N PRO A 414 2.19 31.95 -7.87
CA PRO A 414 1.57 33.22 -7.51
C PRO A 414 2.27 34.43 -8.19
N ASP A 415 1.49 35.47 -8.49
CA ASP A 415 2.03 36.67 -9.19
C ASP A 415 3.12 37.39 -8.40
N SER A 416 3.07 37.31 -7.07
CA SER A 416 4.07 37.90 -6.16
C SER A 416 5.43 37.19 -6.17
N ILE A 417 5.53 35.97 -6.76
CA ILE A 417 6.73 35.14 -6.76
C ILE A 417 7.29 35.07 -8.19
N ASN A 418 8.58 35.32 -8.38
CA ASN A 418 9.23 35.30 -9.69
C ASN A 418 9.80 33.95 -10.08
N ASP A 419 10.21 33.17 -9.10
CA ASP A 419 10.73 31.80 -9.26
C ASP A 419 10.43 30.95 -8.04
N VAL A 420 10.59 29.64 -8.18
CA VAL A 420 10.46 28.67 -7.11
C VAL A 420 11.54 27.59 -7.28
N THR A 421 12.20 27.23 -6.17
CA THR A 421 13.21 26.18 -6.16
C THR A 421 12.69 24.96 -5.42
N LEU A 422 12.81 23.77 -6.02
CA LEU A 422 12.45 22.50 -5.40
C LEU A 422 13.60 21.50 -5.46
N MET A 423 13.58 20.51 -4.58
CA MET A 423 14.54 19.41 -4.62
C MET A 423 14.23 18.45 -5.75
N VAL A 424 15.29 18.03 -6.44
CA VAL A 424 15.25 17.05 -7.54
C VAL A 424 16.37 16.02 -7.37
N MET A 425 16.41 15.02 -8.24
CA MET A 425 17.55 14.11 -8.31
C MET A 425 18.63 14.69 -9.23
N LYS A 426 19.87 14.40 -8.88
CA LYS A 426 21.07 14.58 -9.71
C LYS A 426 22.17 13.72 -9.11
N GLU A 427 22.91 13.00 -9.93
CA GLU A 427 24.02 12.20 -9.44
C GLU A 427 25.32 13.03 -9.37
N THR A 428 26.18 12.63 -8.41
CA THR A 428 27.54 13.19 -8.32
C THR A 428 28.40 12.71 -9.49
N GLU A 429 29.37 13.53 -9.92
CA GLU A 429 30.31 13.16 -10.97
C GLU A 429 31.23 12.00 -10.55
N ASN A 430 31.61 11.95 -9.29
CA ASN A 430 32.41 10.89 -8.70
C ASN A 430 31.50 9.86 -8.03
N LEU A 431 31.27 8.72 -8.71
CA LEU A 431 30.43 7.66 -8.22
C LEU A 431 30.99 7.07 -6.91
N ARG A 432 30.12 6.90 -5.93
CA ARG A 432 30.47 6.31 -4.63
C ARG A 432 30.50 4.78 -4.73
N ASN A 433 31.48 4.17 -4.08
CA ASN A 433 31.43 2.74 -3.81
C ASN A 433 30.30 2.43 -2.82
N THR A 434 29.60 1.34 -3.06
CA THR A 434 28.56 0.84 -2.16
C THR A 434 29.03 -0.43 -1.48
N TYR A 435 28.92 -0.47 -0.17
CA TYR A 435 29.28 -1.61 0.65
C TYR A 435 28.07 -2.17 1.39
N VAL A 436 28.07 -3.45 1.65
CA VAL A 436 27.17 -4.05 2.63
C VAL A 436 27.55 -3.49 4.00
N LEU A 437 26.58 -2.96 4.71
CA LEU A 437 26.78 -2.39 6.04
C LEU A 437 26.39 -3.42 7.10
N ASN A 438 27.34 -3.79 7.96
CA ASN A 438 27.07 -4.75 9.04
C ASN A 438 25.93 -4.27 9.93
N ARG A 439 24.85 -5.03 10.01
CA ARG A 439 23.59 -4.66 10.71
C ARG A 439 23.03 -3.30 10.29
N GLY A 440 23.31 -2.86 9.07
CA GLY A 440 22.85 -1.57 8.55
C GLY A 440 23.57 -0.34 9.11
N SER A 441 24.66 -0.52 9.88
CA SER A 441 25.39 0.59 10.51
C SER A 441 26.31 1.30 9.51
N TYR A 442 26.14 2.63 9.39
CA TYR A 442 26.82 3.46 8.41
C TYR A 442 28.36 3.41 8.51
N ASP A 443 28.89 3.18 9.71
CA ASP A 443 30.31 3.16 10.06
C ASP A 443 30.96 1.76 9.96
N SER A 444 30.17 0.74 9.57
CA SER A 444 30.65 -0.66 9.54
C SER A 444 30.54 -1.28 8.14
N PRO A 445 31.24 -0.72 7.10
CA PRO A 445 31.24 -1.27 5.76
C PRO A 445 32.00 -2.59 5.70
N THR A 446 31.46 -3.55 4.92
CA THR A 446 32.08 -4.87 4.76
C THR A 446 32.37 -5.18 3.29
N LYS A 447 31.50 -5.86 2.59
CA LYS A 447 31.64 -6.32 1.21
C LYS A 447 31.24 -5.25 0.20
N LEU A 448 32.09 -5.00 -0.80
CA LEU A 448 31.74 -4.13 -1.94
C LEU A 448 30.65 -4.81 -2.80
N VAL A 449 29.63 -4.05 -3.14
CA VAL A 449 28.54 -4.49 -4.03
C VAL A 449 28.37 -3.53 -5.21
N LYS A 450 27.69 -4.02 -6.26
CA LYS A 450 27.37 -3.26 -7.47
C LYS A 450 25.85 -3.23 -7.67
N PRO A 451 25.31 -2.28 -8.45
CA PRO A 451 23.89 -2.23 -8.79
C PRO A 451 23.37 -3.57 -9.32
N SER A 452 22.38 -4.12 -8.64
CA SER A 452 21.65 -5.32 -8.98
C SER A 452 20.31 -5.34 -8.25
N THR A 453 19.46 -6.29 -8.61
CA THR A 453 18.10 -6.45 -8.07
C THR A 453 17.95 -7.82 -7.41
N PRO A 454 16.93 -8.04 -6.57
CA PRO A 454 16.65 -9.35 -6.00
C PRO A 454 16.45 -10.41 -7.10
N GLU A 455 17.32 -11.44 -7.12
CA GLU A 455 17.36 -12.44 -8.18
C GLU A 455 16.07 -13.29 -8.23
N VAL A 456 15.42 -13.45 -7.08
CA VAL A 456 14.15 -14.19 -6.97
C VAL A 456 13.02 -13.49 -7.75
N VAL A 457 13.06 -12.17 -7.91
CA VAL A 457 12.07 -11.42 -8.70
C VAL A 457 12.40 -11.53 -10.17
N LEU A 458 13.55 -11.03 -10.55
CA LEU A 458 14.09 -11.08 -11.90
C LEU A 458 15.58 -10.75 -11.86
N LYS A 459 16.41 -11.59 -12.44
CA LYS A 459 17.85 -11.36 -12.53
C LYS A 459 18.18 -10.08 -13.29
N PHE A 460 19.05 -9.24 -12.70
CA PHE A 460 19.51 -8.02 -13.35
C PHE A 460 20.54 -8.34 -14.46
N ASP A 461 20.12 -8.21 -15.69
CA ASP A 461 20.97 -8.39 -16.86
C ASP A 461 21.69 -7.07 -17.20
N LYS A 462 23.00 -7.02 -17.01
CA LYS A 462 23.83 -5.82 -17.26
C LYS A 462 23.98 -5.49 -18.73
N ASP A 463 23.75 -6.43 -19.62
CA ASP A 463 23.78 -6.21 -21.06
C ASP A 463 22.46 -5.57 -21.53
N LYS A 464 21.37 -5.81 -20.82
CA LYS A 464 20.04 -5.27 -21.09
C LYS A 464 19.77 -3.94 -20.34
N TYR A 465 20.28 -3.81 -19.13
CA TYR A 465 20.00 -2.66 -18.27
C TYR A 465 21.29 -1.94 -17.86
N PRO A 466 21.41 -0.62 -18.07
CA PRO A 466 22.52 0.14 -17.52
C PRO A 466 22.50 0.09 -15.98
N SER A 467 23.69 -0.01 -15.36
CA SER A 467 23.83 -0.12 -13.89
C SER A 467 23.57 1.21 -13.15
N ASN A 468 22.42 1.83 -13.42
CA ASN A 468 21.97 3.09 -12.84
C ASN A 468 20.43 3.12 -12.73
N ARG A 469 19.82 4.24 -12.29
CA ARG A 469 18.38 4.40 -12.09
C ARG A 469 17.54 4.21 -13.36
N ILE A 470 18.09 4.51 -14.55
CA ILE A 470 17.42 4.19 -15.83
C ILE A 470 17.29 2.67 -16.00
N GLY A 471 18.36 1.93 -15.70
CA GLY A 471 18.33 0.47 -15.78
C GLY A 471 17.38 -0.14 -14.76
N LEU A 472 17.34 0.37 -13.52
CA LEU A 472 16.37 -0.05 -12.51
C LEU A 472 14.93 0.19 -13.00
N SER A 473 14.65 1.36 -13.58
CA SER A 473 13.32 1.66 -14.13
C SER A 473 12.93 0.71 -15.25
N LYS A 474 13.84 0.44 -16.18
CA LYS A 474 13.61 -0.55 -17.26
C LYS A 474 13.35 -1.95 -16.70
N TRP A 475 14.06 -2.34 -15.67
CA TRP A 475 13.88 -3.63 -15.00
C TRP A 475 12.50 -3.74 -14.34
N PHE A 476 11.97 -2.67 -13.73
CA PHE A 476 10.61 -2.68 -13.17
C PHE A 476 9.55 -2.96 -14.25
N PHE A 477 9.73 -2.42 -15.45
CA PHE A 477 8.75 -2.55 -16.55
C PHE A 477 9.11 -3.61 -17.57
N ASP A 478 10.05 -4.50 -17.23
CA ASP A 478 10.36 -5.65 -18.07
C ASP A 478 9.15 -6.60 -18.15
N ASP A 479 8.95 -7.20 -19.32
CA ASP A 479 7.86 -8.14 -19.55
C ASP A 479 7.96 -9.41 -18.69
N ASP A 480 9.16 -9.72 -18.21
CA ASP A 480 9.40 -10.85 -17.33
C ASP A 480 9.33 -10.49 -15.83
N ASN A 481 9.17 -9.20 -15.48
CA ASN A 481 9.02 -8.78 -14.08
C ASN A 481 7.63 -9.21 -13.57
N PRO A 482 7.57 -10.11 -12.55
CA PRO A 482 6.31 -10.70 -12.12
C PRO A 482 5.49 -9.81 -11.20
N LEU A 483 6.07 -8.76 -10.61
CA LEU A 483 5.48 -8.01 -9.50
C LEU A 483 4.88 -6.67 -9.91
N THR A 484 5.58 -5.88 -10.72
CA THR A 484 5.21 -4.47 -10.96
C THR A 484 3.77 -4.30 -11.42
N SER A 485 3.33 -5.10 -12.39
CA SER A 485 1.94 -5.02 -12.90
C SER A 485 0.93 -5.50 -11.84
N ARG A 486 1.19 -6.63 -11.16
CA ARG A 486 0.31 -7.15 -10.08
C ARG A 486 0.14 -6.18 -8.93
N VAL A 487 1.24 -5.60 -8.44
CA VAL A 487 1.23 -4.63 -7.33
C VAL A 487 0.47 -3.37 -7.72
N THR A 488 0.67 -2.90 -8.95
CA THR A 488 -0.03 -1.70 -9.44
C THR A 488 -1.53 -1.93 -9.57
N VAL A 489 -1.96 -3.01 -10.23
CA VAL A 489 -3.40 -3.29 -10.39
C VAL A 489 -4.07 -3.60 -9.06
N ASN A 490 -3.37 -4.26 -8.12
CA ASN A 490 -3.87 -4.52 -6.78
C ASN A 490 -4.15 -3.22 -6.01
N ARG A 491 -3.27 -2.24 -6.13
CA ARG A 491 -3.41 -0.92 -5.49
C ARG A 491 -4.54 -0.11 -6.13
N LEU A 492 -4.65 -0.14 -7.46
CA LEU A 492 -5.77 0.49 -8.17
C LEU A 492 -7.10 -0.18 -7.78
N TRP A 493 -7.14 -1.51 -7.68
CA TRP A 493 -8.31 -2.26 -7.20
C TRP A 493 -8.71 -1.85 -5.78
N GLN A 494 -7.74 -1.78 -4.88
CA GLN A 494 -7.96 -1.37 -3.48
C GLN A 494 -8.62 0.02 -3.36
N GLN A 495 -8.31 0.94 -4.27
CA GLN A 495 -8.88 2.28 -4.27
C GLN A 495 -10.41 2.23 -4.43
N PHE A 496 -10.94 1.30 -5.23
CA PHE A 496 -12.37 1.19 -5.53
C PHE A 496 -13.11 0.23 -4.58
N PHE A 497 -12.44 -0.82 -4.12
CA PHE A 497 -13.05 -1.84 -3.28
C PHE A 497 -12.58 -1.81 -1.81
N GLY A 498 -11.69 -0.90 -1.45
CA GLY A 498 -11.21 -0.71 -0.07
C GLY A 498 -10.13 -1.68 0.37
N VAL A 499 -10.16 -2.92 -0.14
CA VAL A 499 -9.15 -3.95 0.08
C VAL A 499 -8.66 -4.45 -1.27
N GLY A 500 -7.36 -4.74 -1.39
CA GLY A 500 -6.77 -5.31 -2.59
C GLY A 500 -7.21 -6.75 -2.83
N ILE A 501 -6.99 -7.27 -4.03
CA ILE A 501 -7.10 -8.71 -4.33
C ILE A 501 -6.11 -9.47 -3.44
N VAL A 502 -4.94 -8.90 -3.21
CA VAL A 502 -4.01 -9.22 -2.12
C VAL A 502 -4.21 -8.16 -1.04
N ALA A 503 -4.65 -8.58 0.15
CA ALA A 503 -5.01 -7.66 1.23
C ALA A 503 -3.82 -6.94 1.88
N THR A 504 -2.60 -7.45 1.67
CA THR A 504 -1.32 -6.85 2.08
C THR A 504 -0.62 -6.21 0.89
N PRO A 505 -0.95 -4.97 0.47
CA PRO A 505 -0.45 -4.40 -0.78
C PRO A 505 1.04 -4.02 -0.76
N ASP A 506 1.68 -4.05 0.39
CA ASP A 506 3.12 -3.86 0.62
C ASP A 506 3.87 -5.15 0.92
N ASP A 507 3.16 -6.29 0.98
CA ASP A 507 3.75 -7.60 1.18
C ASP A 507 3.09 -8.67 0.28
N PHE A 508 3.71 -8.93 -0.87
CA PHE A 508 3.40 -10.02 -1.79
C PHE A 508 4.30 -11.24 -1.54
N GLY A 509 5.19 -11.13 -0.55
CA GLY A 509 6.11 -12.18 -0.16
C GLY A 509 5.47 -13.29 0.64
N SER A 510 6.34 -14.09 1.26
CA SER A 510 5.95 -15.34 1.96
C SER A 510 5.07 -15.11 3.20
N GLN A 511 5.07 -13.91 3.78
CA GLN A 511 4.24 -13.53 4.93
C GLN A 511 2.98 -12.74 4.52
N GLY A 512 2.89 -12.30 3.26
CA GLY A 512 1.73 -11.60 2.73
C GLY A 512 0.51 -12.50 2.57
N ASN A 513 -0.66 -11.84 2.43
CA ASN A 513 -1.90 -12.54 2.16
C ASN A 513 -1.90 -13.13 0.75
N LYS A 514 -2.53 -14.29 0.62
CA LYS A 514 -2.81 -14.85 -0.69
C LYS A 514 -3.89 -14.02 -1.41
N PRO A 515 -3.83 -13.91 -2.75
CA PRO A 515 -4.91 -13.26 -3.50
C PRO A 515 -6.21 -14.06 -3.33
N PHE A 516 -7.32 -13.37 -3.07
CA PHE A 516 -8.62 -14.05 -2.97
C PHE A 516 -9.08 -14.63 -4.32
N ASN A 517 -8.55 -14.08 -5.41
CA ASN A 517 -8.79 -14.54 -6.78
C ASN A 517 -7.49 -14.39 -7.61
N PRO A 518 -6.60 -15.41 -7.61
CA PRO A 518 -5.34 -15.34 -8.34
C PRO A 518 -5.49 -15.16 -9.85
N GLU A 519 -6.49 -15.83 -10.45
CA GLU A 519 -6.74 -15.72 -11.90
C GLU A 519 -7.14 -14.27 -12.27
N LEU A 520 -8.00 -13.64 -11.48
CA LEU A 520 -8.39 -12.24 -11.70
C LEU A 520 -7.16 -11.31 -11.57
N LEU A 521 -6.33 -11.50 -10.55
CA LEU A 521 -5.12 -10.69 -10.37
C LEU A 521 -4.19 -10.78 -11.59
N ASP A 522 -3.93 -11.98 -12.07
CA ASP A 522 -3.07 -12.20 -13.23
C ASP A 522 -3.69 -11.66 -14.52
N TRP A 523 -4.99 -11.85 -14.71
CA TRP A 523 -5.72 -11.29 -15.86
C TRP A 523 -5.65 -9.77 -15.89
N LEU A 524 -5.88 -9.12 -14.75
CA LEU A 524 -5.79 -7.67 -14.62
C LEU A 524 -4.36 -7.17 -14.86
N ALA A 525 -3.36 -7.83 -14.26
CA ALA A 525 -1.94 -7.47 -14.40
C ALA A 525 -1.49 -7.58 -15.86
N TYR A 526 -1.80 -8.71 -16.51
CA TYR A 526 -1.47 -8.93 -17.92
C TYR A 526 -2.19 -7.92 -18.83
N THR A 527 -3.48 -7.70 -18.61
CA THR A 527 -4.30 -6.77 -19.40
C THR A 527 -3.79 -5.35 -19.27
N PHE A 528 -3.48 -4.88 -18.06
CA PHE A 528 -2.94 -3.55 -17.82
C PHE A 528 -1.60 -3.32 -18.53
N GLN A 529 -0.69 -4.30 -18.47
CA GLN A 529 0.62 -4.22 -19.09
C GLN A 529 0.56 -4.33 -20.61
N HIS A 530 -0.12 -5.35 -21.15
CA HIS A 530 -0.03 -5.72 -22.56
C HIS A 530 -1.17 -5.18 -23.42
N HIS A 531 -2.41 -5.14 -22.94
CA HIS A 531 -3.57 -4.68 -23.71
C HIS A 531 -3.83 -3.19 -23.53
N ASP A 532 -3.72 -2.69 -22.30
CA ASP A 532 -3.93 -1.28 -21.98
C ASP A 532 -2.66 -0.46 -22.11
N LYS A 533 -1.47 -1.09 -22.27
CA LYS A 533 -0.18 -0.39 -22.41
C LYS A 533 0.05 0.63 -21.28
N TRP A 534 -0.24 0.21 -20.04
CA TRP A 534 -0.11 1.02 -18.83
C TRP A 534 -1.02 2.26 -18.76
N ASP A 535 -2.10 2.30 -19.55
CA ASP A 535 -3.11 3.36 -19.52
C ASP A 535 -3.99 3.24 -18.27
N THR A 536 -3.77 4.15 -17.30
CA THR A 536 -4.45 4.12 -16.01
C THR A 536 -5.94 4.46 -16.12
N LYS A 537 -6.32 5.45 -16.96
CA LYS A 537 -7.74 5.84 -17.14
C LYS A 537 -8.53 4.71 -17.78
N LYS A 538 -7.98 4.06 -18.79
CA LYS A 538 -8.62 2.91 -19.45
C LYS A 538 -8.82 1.74 -18.47
N PHE A 539 -7.82 1.45 -17.65
CA PHE A 539 -7.90 0.41 -16.63
C PHE A 539 -8.95 0.73 -15.57
N ILE A 540 -8.96 1.97 -15.05
CA ILE A 540 -9.96 2.43 -14.08
C ILE A 540 -11.37 2.38 -14.68
N LYS A 541 -11.55 2.82 -15.93
CA LYS A 541 -12.84 2.73 -16.64
C LYS A 541 -13.34 1.28 -16.66
N ARG A 542 -12.47 0.30 -16.92
CA ARG A 542 -12.85 -1.13 -16.89
C ARG A 542 -13.38 -1.55 -15.52
N ILE A 543 -12.72 -1.13 -14.43
CA ILE A 543 -13.20 -1.43 -13.06
C ILE A 543 -14.57 -0.83 -12.80
N VAL A 544 -14.73 0.49 -13.00
CA VAL A 544 -15.98 1.18 -12.64
C VAL A 544 -17.15 0.87 -13.56
N MET A 545 -16.89 0.33 -14.76
CA MET A 545 -17.91 -0.16 -15.68
C MET A 545 -18.34 -1.62 -15.41
N SER A 546 -17.64 -2.36 -14.54
CA SER A 546 -18.01 -3.72 -14.16
C SER A 546 -19.33 -3.76 -13.37
N SER A 547 -20.05 -4.85 -13.46
CA SER A 547 -21.20 -5.12 -12.60
C SER A 547 -20.80 -5.28 -11.15
N THR A 548 -19.64 -5.84 -10.90
CA THR A 548 -19.01 -5.95 -9.57
C THR A 548 -18.93 -4.58 -8.88
N TYR A 549 -18.50 -3.53 -9.57
CA TYR A 549 -18.48 -2.17 -9.03
C TYR A 549 -19.88 -1.57 -8.88
N LYS A 550 -20.77 -1.88 -9.82
CA LYS A 550 -22.14 -1.34 -9.85
C LYS A 550 -23.12 -2.04 -8.89
N GLN A 551 -22.68 -3.06 -8.17
CA GLN A 551 -23.51 -3.75 -7.17
C GLN A 551 -24.00 -2.82 -6.07
N SER A 552 -25.17 -3.16 -5.51
CA SER A 552 -25.66 -2.55 -4.27
C SER A 552 -24.77 -2.90 -3.08
N SER A 553 -24.68 -1.98 -2.13
CA SER A 553 -24.00 -2.18 -0.84
C SER A 553 -24.91 -2.81 0.23
N LYS A 554 -26.13 -3.22 -0.13
CA LYS A 554 -27.02 -3.98 0.75
C LYS A 554 -26.54 -5.41 0.87
N VAL A 555 -26.30 -5.87 2.09
CA VAL A 555 -25.79 -7.22 2.37
C VAL A 555 -26.95 -8.17 2.59
N LYS A 556 -26.98 -9.27 1.86
CA LYS A 556 -27.90 -10.39 2.13
C LYS A 556 -27.44 -11.13 3.39
N ASP A 557 -28.35 -11.50 4.30
CA ASP A 557 -27.99 -12.15 5.57
C ASP A 557 -27.22 -13.46 5.37
N GLU A 558 -27.57 -14.24 4.37
CA GLU A 558 -26.88 -15.47 3.99
C GLU A 558 -25.42 -15.23 3.58
N ASN A 559 -25.15 -14.15 2.85
CA ASN A 559 -23.81 -13.78 2.43
C ASN A 559 -22.97 -13.29 3.63
N ARG A 560 -23.59 -12.52 4.57
CA ARG A 560 -22.93 -12.06 5.79
C ARG A 560 -22.46 -13.21 6.67
N LEU A 561 -23.20 -14.31 6.74
CA LEU A 561 -22.81 -15.49 7.51
C LEU A 561 -21.66 -16.26 6.88
N LYS A 562 -21.58 -16.28 5.54
CA LYS A 562 -20.55 -17.02 4.78
C LYS A 562 -19.25 -16.20 4.61
N ASP A 563 -19.39 -14.90 4.41
CA ASP A 563 -18.27 -13.98 4.14
C ASP A 563 -18.52 -12.64 4.88
N PRO A 564 -18.30 -12.58 6.19
CA PRO A 564 -18.57 -11.39 7.00
C PRO A 564 -17.74 -10.17 6.56
N ASP A 565 -16.55 -10.40 6.01
CA ASP A 565 -15.63 -9.35 5.55
C ASP A 565 -15.85 -8.96 4.08
N ASN A 566 -16.82 -9.61 3.41
CA ASN A 566 -17.11 -9.41 1.98
C ASN A 566 -15.87 -9.56 1.07
N THR A 567 -15.00 -10.51 1.42
CA THR A 567 -13.75 -10.81 0.71
C THR A 567 -14.00 -11.16 -0.76
N TYR A 568 -15.10 -11.87 -1.04
CA TYR A 568 -15.43 -12.34 -2.39
C TYR A 568 -16.31 -11.37 -3.19
N LEU A 569 -16.60 -10.18 -2.62
CA LEU A 569 -17.35 -9.11 -3.29
C LEU A 569 -18.76 -9.54 -3.77
N ALA A 570 -19.50 -10.24 -2.92
CA ALA A 570 -20.91 -10.53 -3.17
C ALA A 570 -21.83 -9.29 -3.17
N ASN A 571 -21.33 -8.18 -2.62
CA ASN A 571 -21.93 -6.84 -2.65
C ASN A 571 -20.84 -5.78 -2.73
N TYR A 572 -21.20 -4.56 -3.12
CA TYR A 572 -20.23 -3.46 -3.07
C TYR A 572 -19.85 -3.13 -1.61
N PRO A 573 -18.56 -3.01 -1.28
CA PRO A 573 -18.13 -2.73 0.09
C PRO A 573 -18.49 -1.30 0.51
N ARG A 574 -19.00 -1.13 1.73
CA ARG A 574 -19.19 0.20 2.33
C ARG A 574 -17.85 0.73 2.79
N GLN A 575 -17.46 1.88 2.26
CA GLN A 575 -16.19 2.51 2.60
C GLN A 575 -16.41 3.84 3.30
N LYS A 576 -15.56 4.13 4.32
CA LYS A 576 -15.42 5.45 4.90
C LYS A 576 -14.73 6.37 3.88
N LEU A 577 -15.23 7.59 3.71
CA LEU A 577 -14.55 8.61 2.91
C LEU A 577 -13.19 8.94 3.53
N SER A 578 -12.21 9.27 2.70
CA SER A 578 -10.91 9.74 3.21
C SER A 578 -11.04 11.09 3.92
N ALA A 579 -10.06 11.42 4.75
CA ALA A 579 -10.04 12.69 5.49
C ALA A 579 -10.21 13.90 4.57
N GLU A 580 -9.51 13.88 3.44
CA GLU A 580 -9.61 14.92 2.41
C GLU A 580 -11.03 15.02 1.84
N MET A 581 -11.64 13.88 1.51
CA MET A 581 -13.00 13.84 0.97
C MET A 581 -14.04 14.35 1.96
N ILE A 582 -13.89 14.05 3.25
CA ILE A 582 -14.84 14.51 4.29
C ILE A 582 -14.87 16.03 4.33
N ARG A 583 -13.71 16.68 4.42
CA ARG A 583 -13.61 18.14 4.44
C ARG A 583 -14.04 18.74 3.09
N ASP A 584 -13.57 18.19 1.98
CA ASP A 584 -13.89 18.70 0.64
C ASP A 584 -15.41 18.58 0.33
N ASN A 585 -16.05 17.48 0.81
CA ASN A 585 -17.51 17.32 0.71
C ASN A 585 -18.26 18.42 1.49
N ALA A 586 -17.83 18.73 2.71
CA ALA A 586 -18.44 19.78 3.51
C ALA A 586 -18.30 21.15 2.83
N LEU A 587 -17.13 21.47 2.29
CA LEU A 587 -16.89 22.70 1.54
C LEU A 587 -17.71 22.77 0.25
N ALA A 588 -17.79 21.66 -0.50
CA ALA A 588 -18.54 21.61 -1.75
C ALA A 588 -20.05 21.78 -1.51
N THR A 589 -20.62 21.07 -0.52
CA THR A 589 -22.06 21.13 -0.22
C THR A 589 -22.48 22.47 0.38
N SER A 590 -21.59 23.17 1.09
CA SER A 590 -21.85 24.54 1.59
C SER A 590 -21.62 25.63 0.55
N GLY A 591 -21.13 25.31 -0.64
CA GLY A 591 -20.79 26.29 -1.68
C GLY A 591 -19.52 27.10 -1.39
N MET A 592 -18.71 26.69 -0.40
CA MET A 592 -17.51 27.43 0.02
C MET A 592 -16.23 26.90 -0.69
N LEU A 593 -16.30 25.77 -1.38
CA LEU A 593 -15.12 25.16 -2.01
C LEU A 593 -14.52 26.07 -3.09
N VAL A 594 -13.25 26.41 -2.93
CA VAL A 594 -12.46 27.11 -3.95
C VAL A 594 -11.77 26.09 -4.86
N ASN A 595 -12.24 25.99 -6.10
CA ASN A 595 -11.73 25.05 -7.09
C ASN A 595 -10.54 25.65 -7.88
N LYS A 596 -9.41 25.83 -7.19
CA LYS A 596 -8.15 26.31 -7.76
C LYS A 596 -7.11 25.19 -7.73
N ILE A 597 -6.67 24.74 -8.90
CA ILE A 597 -5.73 23.62 -9.04
C ILE A 597 -4.29 24.12 -8.97
N GLY A 598 -3.43 23.37 -8.24
CA GLY A 598 -2.01 23.63 -8.14
C GLY A 598 -1.62 24.84 -7.28
N GLY A 599 -0.35 25.17 -7.25
CA GLY A 599 0.21 26.27 -6.49
C GLY A 599 0.62 25.89 -5.05
N PRO A 600 1.15 26.82 -4.27
CA PRO A 600 1.63 26.61 -2.91
C PRO A 600 0.59 25.96 -2.00
N SER A 601 1.05 25.21 -1.02
CA SER A 601 0.22 24.66 0.05
C SER A 601 -0.35 25.78 0.92
N VAL A 602 -1.55 25.57 1.47
CA VAL A 602 -2.34 26.55 2.23
C VAL A 602 -2.52 26.09 3.67
N LYS A 603 -2.72 27.04 4.56
CA LYS A 603 -2.93 26.84 5.99
C LYS A 603 -4.37 27.18 6.40
N PRO A 604 -5.33 26.25 6.22
CA PRO A 604 -6.71 26.45 6.64
C PRO A 604 -6.83 26.50 8.16
N MET A 605 -7.99 26.91 8.67
CA MET A 605 -8.26 26.98 10.10
C MET A 605 -7.97 25.66 10.82
N GLN A 606 -7.26 25.74 11.95
CA GLN A 606 -7.04 24.65 12.90
C GLN A 606 -7.04 25.18 14.34
N PRO A 607 -7.17 24.30 15.37
CA PRO A 607 -7.03 24.72 16.75
C PRO A 607 -5.70 25.44 17.01
N PRO A 608 -5.68 26.55 17.76
CA PRO A 608 -4.46 27.27 18.08
C PRO A 608 -3.55 26.48 19.00
N GLY A 609 -2.24 26.82 19.03
CA GLY A 609 -1.27 26.28 20.00
C GLY A 609 -0.62 24.96 19.64
N LEU A 610 -1.16 24.19 18.68
CA LEU A 610 -0.64 22.85 18.36
C LEU A 610 0.82 22.83 17.90
N TRP A 611 1.22 23.80 17.08
CA TRP A 611 2.63 23.88 16.65
C TRP A 611 3.53 24.36 17.78
N ASP A 612 3.03 25.31 18.57
CA ASP A 612 3.77 25.90 19.73
C ASP A 612 4.12 24.83 20.75
N GLU A 613 3.17 23.91 21.05
CA GLU A 613 3.39 22.81 22.00
C GLU A 613 4.54 21.88 21.55
N VAL A 614 4.61 21.56 20.25
CA VAL A 614 5.63 20.65 19.71
C VAL A 614 6.98 21.33 19.56
N THR A 615 7.00 22.62 19.18
CA THR A 615 8.24 23.38 19.00
C THR A 615 8.79 23.97 20.29
N GLY A 616 8.02 23.91 21.39
CA GLY A 616 8.38 24.53 22.66
C GLY A 616 8.57 26.05 22.58
N GLY A 617 7.92 26.72 21.60
CA GLY A 617 8.11 28.14 21.33
C GLY A 617 9.49 28.46 20.70
N GLY A 618 10.20 27.44 20.20
CA GLY A 618 11.50 27.58 19.55
C GLY A 618 11.45 28.45 18.29
N GLY A 619 12.62 28.96 17.87
CA GLY A 619 12.74 29.74 16.64
C GLY A 619 12.56 28.88 15.38
N GLY A 620 12.19 29.53 14.28
CA GLY A 620 12.12 28.91 12.95
C GLY A 620 10.85 29.28 12.18
N SER A 621 10.85 29.01 10.88
CA SER A 621 9.76 29.40 9.97
C SER A 621 8.44 28.71 10.29
N LEU A 622 8.46 27.57 10.98
CA LEU A 622 7.29 26.77 11.36
C LEU A 622 7.10 26.63 12.87
N ALA A 623 7.61 27.59 13.67
CA ALA A 623 7.41 27.63 15.12
C ALA A 623 5.93 27.81 15.47
N PHE A 624 5.23 28.70 14.74
CA PHE A 624 3.84 29.06 14.97
C PHE A 624 3.00 28.79 13.74
N TYR A 625 1.77 28.35 13.94
CA TYR A 625 0.78 28.25 12.86
C TYR A 625 0.18 29.61 12.57
N VAL A 626 0.40 30.12 11.37
CA VAL A 626 -0.24 31.33 10.89
C VAL A 626 -1.27 30.91 9.84
N GLU A 627 -2.53 31.08 10.18
CA GLU A 627 -3.66 30.78 9.30
C GLU A 627 -3.66 31.70 8.08
N ASP A 628 -3.95 31.16 6.91
CA ASP A 628 -4.16 31.93 5.69
C ASP A 628 -5.46 32.74 5.76
N THR A 629 -5.68 33.59 4.78
CA THR A 629 -6.89 34.43 4.67
C THR A 629 -7.57 34.24 3.33
N GLY A 630 -8.85 34.66 3.25
CA GLY A 630 -9.64 34.67 2.01
C GLY A 630 -9.82 33.26 1.40
N GLU A 631 -9.66 33.14 0.09
CA GLU A 631 -9.91 31.92 -0.66
C GLU A 631 -9.03 30.74 -0.22
N ASN A 632 -7.83 30.99 0.29
CA ASN A 632 -6.90 29.95 0.71
C ASN A 632 -7.44 29.06 1.83
N LEU A 633 -8.34 29.60 2.67
CA LEU A 633 -9.00 28.83 3.74
C LEU A 633 -9.88 27.70 3.21
N TYR A 634 -10.39 27.85 1.99
CA TYR A 634 -11.43 26.98 1.41
C TYR A 634 -10.96 26.16 0.23
N ARG A 635 -9.66 26.10 -0.02
CA ARG A 635 -9.09 25.24 -1.05
C ARG A 635 -9.25 23.76 -0.69
N ARG A 636 -9.15 22.88 -1.70
CA ARG A 636 -9.19 21.43 -1.50
C ARG A 636 -8.14 20.97 -0.51
N SER A 637 -8.48 19.97 0.26
CA SER A 637 -7.65 19.38 1.32
C SER A 637 -6.30 18.84 0.85
N LEU A 638 -6.19 18.46 -0.43
CA LEU A 638 -4.91 18.09 -1.07
C LEU A 638 -3.83 19.18 -0.93
N TYR A 639 -4.24 20.43 -0.87
CA TYR A 639 -3.36 21.60 -0.77
C TYR A 639 -3.08 22.04 0.66
N THR A 640 -3.65 21.40 1.68
CA THR A 640 -3.38 21.70 3.09
C THR A 640 -1.90 21.46 3.40
N PHE A 641 -1.26 22.46 4.01
CA PHE A 641 0.15 22.41 4.43
C PHE A 641 0.41 21.23 5.36
N TRP A 642 1.34 20.36 4.99
CA TRP A 642 1.65 19.15 5.72
C TRP A 642 2.96 19.27 6.50
N LYS A 643 2.88 19.71 7.78
CA LYS A 643 4.00 19.65 8.71
C LYS A 643 4.10 18.23 9.29
N ARG A 644 5.26 17.59 9.16
CA ARG A 644 5.41 16.15 9.49
C ARG A 644 5.33 15.87 10.97
N THR A 645 5.95 16.72 11.81
CA THR A 645 5.88 16.56 13.27
C THR A 645 4.52 16.91 13.86
N VAL A 646 3.72 17.73 13.14
CA VAL A 646 2.36 18.10 13.53
C VAL A 646 1.46 18.07 12.28
N PRO A 647 1.10 16.88 11.79
CA PRO A 647 0.19 16.77 10.64
C PRO A 647 -1.17 17.43 10.93
N PRO A 648 -1.90 17.88 9.90
CA PRO A 648 -3.16 18.59 10.09
C PRO A 648 -4.14 17.77 10.93
N PRO A 649 -4.62 18.28 12.09
CA PRO A 649 -5.43 17.50 13.03
C PRO A 649 -6.74 17.00 12.41
N SER A 650 -7.37 17.78 11.54
CA SER A 650 -8.57 17.38 10.80
C SER A 650 -8.32 16.17 9.86
N MET A 651 -7.08 15.96 9.42
CA MET A 651 -6.73 14.79 8.61
C MET A 651 -6.44 13.58 9.50
N MET A 652 -5.74 13.79 10.61
CA MET A 652 -5.36 12.70 11.54
C MET A 652 -6.58 12.07 12.22
N ILE A 653 -7.59 12.85 12.60
CA ILE A 653 -8.84 12.35 13.18
C ILE A 653 -9.59 11.40 12.23
N PHE A 654 -9.42 11.57 10.93
CA PHE A 654 -10.05 10.75 9.89
C PHE A 654 -9.05 9.80 9.20
N ASP A 655 -8.05 9.32 9.94
CA ASP A 655 -7.15 8.23 9.56
C ASP A 655 -6.21 8.55 8.39
N ALA A 656 -5.83 9.81 8.18
CA ALA A 656 -4.74 10.11 7.26
C ALA A 656 -3.40 9.65 7.85
N PRO A 657 -2.44 9.11 7.05
CA PRO A 657 -1.14 8.70 7.55
C PRO A 657 -0.25 9.93 7.86
N THR A 658 0.75 9.76 8.72
CA THR A 658 1.70 10.82 9.06
C THR A 658 2.57 11.23 7.87
N ARG A 659 2.73 10.37 6.87
CA ARG A 659 3.64 10.54 5.72
C ARG A 659 5.13 10.58 6.11
N ASP A 660 5.47 10.01 7.26
CA ASP A 660 6.87 9.76 7.63
C ASP A 660 7.51 8.67 6.80
N PHE A 661 6.70 7.68 6.43
CA PHE A 661 7.08 6.52 5.63
C PHE A 661 6.10 6.32 4.47
N CYS A 662 6.51 5.52 3.48
CA CYS A 662 5.63 5.05 2.41
C CYS A 662 4.44 4.28 3.01
N SER A 663 3.22 4.76 2.76
CA SER A 663 1.98 4.19 3.30
C SER A 663 1.07 3.68 2.19
N PRO A 664 1.14 2.39 1.82
CA PRO A 664 0.29 1.79 0.80
C PRO A 664 -1.16 1.59 1.25
N VAL A 665 -1.40 1.58 2.56
CA VAL A 665 -2.72 1.40 3.18
C VAL A 665 -2.93 2.46 4.26
N ARG A 666 -4.12 3.06 4.28
CA ARG A 666 -4.60 3.81 5.45
C ARG A 666 -5.35 2.85 6.37
N GLN A 667 -4.90 2.72 7.60
CA GLN A 667 -5.66 1.99 8.62
C GLN A 667 -6.91 2.78 8.95
N LYS A 668 -8.08 2.15 8.79
CA LYS A 668 -9.37 2.79 9.06
C LYS A 668 -9.83 2.43 10.46
N THR A 669 -10.04 3.44 11.32
CA THR A 669 -10.62 3.27 12.64
C THR A 669 -12.14 3.48 12.59
N SER A 670 -12.88 2.85 13.48
CA SER A 670 -14.31 3.07 13.66
C SER A 670 -14.53 3.51 15.10
N THR A 671 -14.40 4.81 15.32
CA THR A 671 -14.63 5.45 16.64
C THR A 671 -15.96 6.20 16.63
N PRO A 672 -16.56 6.46 17.83
CA PRO A 672 -17.77 7.28 17.94
C PRO A 672 -17.58 8.76 17.55
N LEU A 673 -16.32 9.20 17.39
CA LEU A 673 -15.97 10.58 17.04
C LEU A 673 -15.90 10.78 15.54
#